data_cadd89f87c4807406e6c9efba184ef99
#
_entry.id   cadd89f87c4807406e6c9efba184ef99
#
_cell.length_a   1.000
_cell.length_b   1.000
_cell.length_c   1.000
_cell.angle_alpha   90.00
_cell.angle_beta   90.00
_cell.angle_gamma   90.00
#
_symmetry.space_group_name_H-M   'P 1'
#
loop_
_entity.id
_entity.type
_entity.pdbx_description
1 polymer ?
#
loop_
_entity_poly.entity_id
_entity_poly.type
_entity_poly.pdbx_seq_one_letter_code
_entity_poly.pdbx_strand_id
1 'polypeptide(L)'
;MFDQAETETLKTFNGQNDANYILQSQPSIHHKFQSYGQHSLTPFTYINPKLHTLSSLHLFTSSKPHTQIPDFNSNFTSKRHRFTPTMASVALTTSVNLGFRSPSISKPRFPANQSSPFNFRSNAQNHLRSSSIHAPLPKLKSLKSNRSVNFTVKASAAAVPAKQDPAPAPVPAPWQGAAMKPLIASIATGVILWFVPVPTGVSKNAWQLLSIFLATIVGIITQPLPLGAVALMGLGACVLTKTLTFAAAFSAFGDPIPWLIALAFFFARGFIKTGLGNRIAYQFVKLFGSSSLGLGYSLVFSEALLAPAIPSVSARAGGIFLPLVKSLCVACGSNVGDGTEGKLGSWLMLTCFQTSVISSSMFLTAMAANPLSANLTFNTIQQTIGWTDWAVAAIVPGIVSLIVVPLILYLIYPPSVKSSPDAPKLAKEKLEKMGPMTKNEIIMAGTLLLTVGLWIFGGMLNIDAVTAAILGLSVLLITGVVTWKECLGEAVAWDTLTWFAALIAMAGYLNKYGLISWFSETVVKFVGGLGLQWQASFGILVLLYFYSHYFFASGAAHIGAMFTAFLSVASALGTPPLFGAMVLSFLSNLMGGLTHYGIGSAPVFYGANYVPLGKWWGYGFLISVVNIIIWLGVGGVWWKFIGLW
;
A
#
# COMPACT_ATOMS: atom_id res chain seq x y z
N MET A 1 37.29 -30.72 19.53
CA MET A 1 36.40 -30.00 20.47
C MET A 1 34.96 -29.88 19.95
N PHE A 2 34.73 -30.10 18.67
CA PHE A 2 33.37 -30.12 18.08
C PHE A 2 32.73 -31.52 18.08
N ASP A 3 33.52 -32.60 18.12
CA ASP A 3 33.00 -33.96 18.10
C ASP A 3 32.51 -34.51 19.46
N GLN A 4 32.87 -33.83 20.57
CA GLN A 4 32.39 -34.24 21.91
C GLN A 4 31.05 -33.62 22.29
N ALA A 5 30.64 -32.51 21.68
CA ALA A 5 29.36 -31.89 21.96
C ALA A 5 28.17 -32.60 21.29
N GLU A 6 28.38 -33.22 20.13
CA GLU A 6 27.33 -33.99 19.42
C GLU A 6 26.99 -35.32 20.09
N THR A 7 27.97 -35.91 20.80
CA THR A 7 27.75 -37.22 21.46
C THR A 7 27.05 -37.10 22.81
N GLU A 8 27.13 -35.97 23.48
CA GLU A 8 26.36 -35.74 24.73
C GLU A 8 24.89 -35.34 24.49
N THR A 9 24.62 -34.67 23.39
CA THR A 9 23.24 -34.26 23.06
C THR A 9 22.35 -35.45 22.66
N LEU A 10 22.94 -36.53 22.14
CA LEU A 10 22.20 -37.73 21.76
C LEU A 10 21.89 -38.70 22.94
N LYS A 11 22.46 -38.47 24.12
CA LYS A 11 22.19 -39.30 25.30
C LYS A 11 21.06 -38.79 26.20
N THR A 12 20.57 -37.62 25.98
CA THR A 12 19.54 -37.00 26.84
C THR A 12 18.11 -36.96 26.27
N PHE A 13 17.93 -37.43 25.04
CA PHE A 13 16.59 -37.44 24.41
C PHE A 13 15.99 -38.85 24.40
N ASN A 14 15.14 -39.12 25.37
CA ASN A 14 14.32 -40.30 25.46
C ASN A 14 12.85 -39.91 25.39
N GLY A 15 12.29 -39.83 24.18
CA GLY A 15 10.84 -39.54 24.02
C GLY A 15 10.42 -39.33 22.55
N GLN A 16 9.28 -39.84 22.24
CA GLN A 16 8.68 -39.93 20.90
C GLN A 16 8.33 -38.59 20.22
N ASN A 17 8.60 -37.45 20.87
CA ASN A 17 8.23 -36.13 20.35
C ASN A 17 9.35 -35.39 19.62
N ASP A 18 10.59 -35.90 19.68
CA ASP A 18 11.74 -35.15 19.16
C ASP A 18 12.12 -35.50 17.72
N ALA A 19 11.49 -36.53 17.16
CA ALA A 19 11.68 -36.91 15.75
C ALA A 19 11.26 -35.80 14.76
N ASN A 20 10.31 -34.92 15.15
CA ASN A 20 9.88 -33.82 14.32
C ASN A 20 10.85 -32.63 14.32
N TYR A 21 11.66 -32.50 15.38
CA TYR A 21 12.65 -31.41 15.45
C TYR A 21 13.88 -31.70 14.61
N ILE A 22 14.24 -32.98 14.53
CA ILE A 22 15.39 -33.45 13.70
C ILE A 22 15.06 -33.36 12.21
N LEU A 23 13.79 -33.52 11.81
CA LEU A 23 13.36 -33.45 10.40
C LEU A 23 13.21 -32.00 9.86
N GLN A 24 13.02 -31.01 10.71
CA GLN A 24 12.96 -29.59 10.29
C GLN A 24 14.34 -28.93 10.15
N SER A 25 15.40 -29.53 10.71
CA SER A 25 16.79 -29.04 10.56
C SER A 25 17.56 -29.70 9.39
N GLN A 26 16.89 -30.39 8.51
CA GLN A 26 17.46 -31.24 7.48
C GLN A 26 17.99 -30.62 6.16
N PRO A 27 18.08 -29.34 5.86
CA PRO A 27 18.78 -28.94 4.63
C PRO A 27 20.27 -29.22 4.66
N SER A 28 20.88 -29.33 5.85
CA SER A 28 22.35 -29.56 5.95
C SER A 28 22.80 -31.01 5.91
N ILE A 29 21.91 -31.98 6.18
CA ILE A 29 22.27 -33.41 6.21
C ILE A 29 22.12 -34.05 4.83
N HIS A 30 21.18 -33.58 4.01
CA HIS A 30 21.02 -34.11 2.64
C HIS A 30 22.20 -33.77 1.70
N HIS A 31 22.87 -32.64 1.91
CA HIS A 31 24.04 -32.27 1.12
C HIS A 31 25.32 -33.07 1.48
N LYS A 32 25.39 -33.65 2.67
CA LYS A 32 26.53 -34.48 3.05
C LYS A 32 26.45 -35.93 2.51
N PHE A 33 25.26 -36.42 2.16
CA PHE A 33 25.07 -37.75 1.61
C PHE A 33 25.19 -37.84 0.08
N GLN A 34 25.11 -36.71 -0.64
CA GLN A 34 25.27 -36.71 -2.11
C GLN A 34 26.74 -36.69 -2.59
N SER A 35 27.73 -36.61 -1.71
CA SER A 35 29.12 -36.56 -2.10
C SER A 35 29.85 -37.94 -2.04
N TYR A 36 29.15 -38.99 -1.66
CA TYR A 36 29.72 -40.35 -1.75
C TYR A 36 28.88 -41.19 -2.69
N GLY A 37 29.55 -41.61 -3.78
CA GLY A 37 28.99 -42.21 -4.96
C GLY A 37 28.25 -43.51 -4.75
N GLN A 38 27.35 -43.69 -5.69
CA GLN A 38 26.84 -44.93 -6.27
C GLN A 38 26.87 -46.20 -5.38
N HIS A 39 25.73 -46.49 -4.76
CA HIS A 39 25.15 -47.83 -4.85
C HIS A 39 23.67 -47.78 -4.48
N SER A 40 22.90 -48.48 -5.31
CA SER A 40 21.46 -48.71 -5.31
C SER A 40 20.78 -48.75 -3.96
N LEU A 41 19.81 -47.82 -3.73
CA LEU A 41 18.71 -48.01 -2.80
C LEU A 41 17.42 -47.46 -3.43
N THR A 42 16.46 -48.35 -3.45
CA THR A 42 15.08 -48.15 -3.93
C THR A 42 14.38 -46.95 -3.25
N PRO A 43 13.50 -46.24 -3.94
CA PRO A 43 12.85 -45.03 -3.40
C PRO A 43 11.86 -45.39 -2.30
N PHE A 44 12.07 -44.84 -1.12
CA PHE A 44 11.08 -44.80 -0.07
C PHE A 44 9.97 -43.80 -0.44
N THR A 45 8.77 -44.30 -0.58
CA THR A 45 7.55 -43.55 -0.77
C THR A 45 7.25 -42.73 0.49
N TYR A 46 7.19 -41.45 0.33
CA TYR A 46 6.84 -40.48 1.36
C TYR A 46 5.34 -40.65 1.72
N ILE A 47 5.03 -41.10 2.92
CA ILE A 47 3.66 -41.12 3.48
C ILE A 47 3.46 -39.83 4.27
N ASN A 48 2.51 -39.04 3.84
CA ASN A 48 2.07 -37.80 4.44
C ASN A 48 1.37 -38.04 5.79
N PRO A 49 1.82 -37.47 6.94
CA PRO A 49 1.27 -37.77 8.26
C PRO A 49 0.03 -36.97 8.65
N LYS A 50 -0.83 -36.57 7.71
CA LYS A 50 -2.05 -35.80 8.03
C LYS A 50 -3.36 -36.58 7.99
N LEU A 51 -3.34 -37.90 8.15
CA LEU A 51 -4.58 -38.67 8.27
C LEU A 51 -4.39 -39.81 9.27
N HIS A 52 -4.44 -39.53 10.55
CA HIS A 52 -4.86 -40.48 11.60
C HIS A 52 -5.13 -39.71 12.89
N THR A 53 -6.38 -39.41 13.11
CA THR A 53 -6.94 -39.25 14.44
C THR A 53 -8.23 -40.04 14.50
N LEU A 54 -8.26 -40.97 15.51
CA LEU A 54 -9.44 -41.65 16.10
C LEU A 54 -10.03 -42.74 15.22
N SER A 55 -10.22 -43.93 15.67
CA SER A 55 -10.40 -44.52 17.01
C SER A 55 -10.47 -46.03 16.90
N SER A 56 -9.92 -46.68 17.91
CA SER A 56 -10.38 -47.89 18.60
C SER A 56 -11.08 -49.02 17.86
N LEU A 57 -10.42 -50.17 17.98
CA LEU A 57 -10.96 -51.51 18.32
C LEU A 57 -12.22 -52.00 17.59
N HIS A 58 -12.10 -53.01 16.77
CA HIS A 58 -12.47 -54.38 17.11
C HIS A 58 -12.04 -55.36 15.99
N LEU A 59 -11.55 -56.51 16.43
CA LEU A 59 -11.27 -57.69 15.66
C LEU A 59 -12.52 -58.24 14.94
N PHE A 60 -12.42 -58.75 13.74
CA PHE A 60 -12.67 -60.16 13.35
C PHE A 60 -12.71 -60.32 11.84
N THR A 61 -11.84 -61.18 11.36
CA THR A 61 -11.91 -62.20 10.30
C THR A 61 -12.76 -62.04 9.04
N SER A 62 -12.03 -62.24 7.92
CA SER A 62 -12.33 -63.21 6.84
C SER A 62 -13.27 -62.86 5.68
N SER A 63 -12.69 -63.04 4.51
CA SER A 63 -13.23 -63.51 3.22
C SER A 63 -13.83 -62.51 2.22
N LYS A 64 -13.17 -62.42 1.06
CA LYS A 64 -13.70 -62.09 -0.27
C LYS A 64 -14.68 -63.22 -0.74
N PRO A 65 -15.40 -63.13 -1.84
CA PRO A 65 -15.43 -62.16 -2.98
C PRO A 65 -16.85 -61.92 -3.65
N HIS A 66 -16.78 -61.07 -4.67
CA HIS A 66 -17.64 -61.06 -5.91
C HIS A 66 -19.03 -60.43 -5.94
N THR A 67 -19.18 -59.56 -6.90
CA THR A 67 -20.15 -59.42 -7.99
C THR A 67 -21.26 -58.36 -7.89
N GLN A 68 -21.20 -57.52 -8.94
CA GLN A 68 -22.30 -57.02 -9.78
C GLN A 68 -23.30 -55.97 -9.27
N ILE A 69 -23.32 -54.89 -10.08
CA ILE A 69 -24.36 -53.88 -10.31
C ILE A 69 -25.67 -54.55 -10.71
N PRO A 70 -26.87 -54.09 -10.30
CA PRO A 70 -27.66 -53.37 -11.31
C PRO A 70 -28.46 -52.16 -10.80
N ASP A 71 -28.75 -51.26 -11.76
CA ASP A 71 -29.77 -50.20 -11.74
C ASP A 71 -31.14 -50.63 -11.23
N PHE A 72 -31.84 -49.75 -10.53
CA PHE A 72 -33.29 -49.67 -10.60
C PHE A 72 -33.83 -48.27 -10.30
N ASN A 73 -34.52 -47.75 -11.29
CA ASN A 73 -35.48 -46.66 -11.27
C ASN A 73 -36.75 -47.04 -10.53
N SER A 74 -37.37 -46.16 -9.72
CA SER A 74 -38.79 -45.78 -9.86
C SER A 74 -39.36 -45.14 -8.58
N ASN A 75 -39.93 -43.98 -8.76
CA ASN A 75 -41.18 -43.45 -8.18
C ASN A 75 -41.68 -43.99 -6.85
N PHE A 76 -41.84 -43.09 -5.87
CA PHE A 76 -43.13 -43.02 -5.15
C PHE A 76 -43.39 -41.62 -4.54
N THR A 77 -44.61 -41.21 -4.65
CA THR A 77 -45.32 -39.99 -4.29
C THR A 77 -45.49 -39.75 -2.80
N SER A 78 -45.48 -38.47 -2.42
CA SER A 78 -46.35 -37.75 -1.48
C SER A 78 -46.60 -38.35 -0.08
N LYS A 79 -46.18 -37.58 0.95
CA LYS A 79 -47.08 -37.16 2.06
C LYS A 79 -46.47 -36.00 2.85
N ARG A 80 -47.19 -34.88 2.90
CA ARG A 80 -46.96 -33.73 3.79
C ARG A 80 -47.23 -34.15 5.24
N HIS A 81 -46.27 -33.82 6.12
CA HIS A 81 -46.60 -33.56 7.53
C HIS A 81 -45.93 -32.29 7.98
N ARG A 82 -46.74 -31.31 8.41
CA ARG A 82 -46.34 -30.08 9.11
C ARG A 82 -45.84 -30.49 10.50
N PHE A 83 -44.66 -29.98 10.87
CA PHE A 83 -44.27 -29.83 12.26
C PHE A 83 -43.81 -28.42 12.51
N THR A 84 -44.47 -27.73 13.42
CA THR A 84 -44.14 -26.46 14.02
C THR A 84 -43.08 -26.66 15.10
N PRO A 85 -42.02 -25.83 15.17
CA PRO A 85 -41.14 -25.84 16.34
C PRO A 85 -41.63 -24.83 17.39
N THR A 86 -41.89 -25.33 18.57
CA THR A 86 -42.14 -24.57 19.80
C THR A 86 -40.82 -24.01 20.34
N MET A 87 -40.77 -22.70 20.55
CA MET A 87 -39.70 -22.05 21.31
C MET A 87 -39.87 -22.34 22.80
N ALA A 88 -38.84 -22.85 23.45
CA ALA A 88 -38.69 -22.85 24.90
C ALA A 88 -37.60 -21.84 25.30
N SER A 89 -38.01 -20.68 25.81
CA SER A 89 -37.16 -19.70 26.47
C SER A 89 -36.92 -20.09 27.92
N VAL A 90 -35.65 -20.22 28.31
CA VAL A 90 -35.26 -20.28 29.73
C VAL A 90 -34.71 -18.92 30.12
N ALA A 91 -35.49 -18.19 30.92
CA ALA A 91 -35.07 -16.96 31.56
C ALA A 91 -34.43 -17.30 32.92
N LEU A 92 -33.20 -16.87 33.11
CA LEU A 92 -32.56 -16.81 34.44
C LEU A 92 -32.51 -15.34 34.88
N THR A 93 -33.40 -15.03 35.83
CA THR A 93 -33.47 -13.76 36.53
C THR A 93 -32.55 -13.82 37.76
N THR A 94 -31.56 -12.94 37.81
CA THR A 94 -30.93 -12.51 39.07
C THR A 94 -31.02 -10.99 39.16
N SER A 95 -31.87 -10.56 40.08
CA SER A 95 -32.07 -9.16 40.46
C SER A 95 -31.01 -8.72 41.46
N VAL A 96 -30.27 -7.64 41.10
CA VAL A 96 -29.56 -6.85 42.10
C VAL A 96 -30.10 -5.44 42.03
N ASN A 97 -30.77 -5.04 43.11
CA ASN A 97 -31.28 -3.70 43.36
C ASN A 97 -30.15 -2.78 43.78
N LEU A 98 -29.87 -1.73 43.02
CA LEU A 98 -29.15 -0.56 43.48
C LEU A 98 -29.89 0.70 43.02
N GLY A 99 -30.52 1.36 44.01
CA GLY A 99 -31.24 2.60 43.80
C GLY A 99 -30.33 3.77 43.48
N PHE A 100 -30.67 4.47 42.41
CA PHE A 100 -30.22 5.84 42.20
C PHE A 100 -31.42 6.74 41.85
N ARG A 101 -31.57 7.81 42.63
CA ARG A 101 -32.53 8.89 42.47
C ARG A 101 -32.24 9.68 41.20
N SER A 102 -33.26 9.90 40.36
CA SER A 102 -33.23 10.85 39.25
C SER A 102 -33.68 12.25 39.71
N PRO A 103 -33.03 13.32 39.27
CA PRO A 103 -33.65 14.65 39.29
C PRO A 103 -34.38 14.92 37.96
N SER A 104 -35.59 15.40 38.12
CA SER A 104 -36.48 15.89 37.06
C SER A 104 -35.93 17.13 36.36
N ILE A 105 -35.87 17.11 35.03
CA ILE A 105 -35.68 18.31 34.22
C ILE A 105 -36.87 18.43 33.27
N SER A 106 -37.53 19.60 33.36
CA SER A 106 -38.71 20.06 32.65
C SER A 106 -38.46 20.21 31.13
N LYS A 107 -39.44 19.78 30.33
CA LYS A 107 -39.55 20.03 28.90
C LYS A 107 -39.90 21.47 28.58
N PRO A 108 -39.32 22.12 27.59
CA PRO A 108 -39.91 23.32 26.99
C PRO A 108 -40.90 22.95 25.86
N ARG A 109 -42.06 23.58 25.90
CA ARG A 109 -43.11 23.52 24.90
C ARG A 109 -42.73 24.26 23.62
N PHE A 110 -42.97 23.65 22.46
CA PHE A 110 -43.05 24.34 21.17
C PHE A 110 -44.51 24.71 20.87
N PRO A 111 -44.81 25.92 20.31
CA PRO A 111 -46.10 26.21 19.74
C PRO A 111 -46.18 25.78 18.27
N ALA A 112 -47.32 25.20 17.94
CA ALA A 112 -47.72 24.84 16.58
C ALA A 112 -48.43 26.06 15.92
N ASN A 113 -48.28 26.20 14.63
CA ASN A 113 -49.17 26.69 13.56
C ASN A 113 -48.31 27.38 12.49
N GLN A 114 -48.51 27.27 11.21
CA GLN A 114 -49.64 26.96 10.34
C GLN A 114 -49.14 26.62 8.94
N SER A 115 -49.91 25.83 8.28
CA SER A 115 -49.79 25.39 6.89
C SER A 115 -50.22 26.42 5.87
N SER A 116 -49.59 26.45 4.71
CA SER A 116 -50.15 26.27 3.34
C SER A 116 -49.55 27.24 2.29
N PRO A 117 -49.85 27.13 0.97
CA PRO A 117 -49.09 26.29 0.06
C PRO A 117 -48.57 27.06 -1.19
N PHE A 118 -47.69 26.39 -1.91
CA PHE A 118 -47.36 26.49 -3.33
C PHE A 118 -47.96 27.62 -4.20
N ASN A 119 -47.07 28.28 -4.95
CA ASN A 119 -47.28 28.39 -6.40
C ASN A 119 -45.98 28.71 -7.18
N PHE A 120 -45.79 27.93 -8.23
CA PHE A 120 -44.85 28.11 -9.34
C PHE A 120 -45.27 29.31 -10.19
N ARG A 121 -44.33 30.17 -10.61
CA ARG A 121 -44.30 30.67 -11.99
C ARG A 121 -42.94 31.31 -12.33
N SER A 122 -42.41 30.86 -13.46
CA SER A 122 -41.37 31.45 -14.28
C SER A 122 -41.66 32.91 -14.66
N ASN A 123 -40.63 33.74 -14.74
CA ASN A 123 -40.36 34.50 -15.97
C ASN A 123 -39.01 35.20 -15.97
N ALA A 124 -38.46 35.24 -17.14
CA ALA A 124 -37.18 35.76 -17.54
C ALA A 124 -37.16 37.29 -17.72
N GLN A 125 -35.95 37.77 -17.87
CA GLN A 125 -35.50 38.93 -18.66
C GLN A 125 -35.38 40.32 -18.03
N ASN A 126 -34.12 40.77 -18.12
CA ASN A 126 -33.65 42.12 -18.52
C ASN A 126 -33.93 43.34 -17.62
N HIS A 127 -32.90 44.00 -17.11
CA HIS A 127 -32.36 45.23 -17.72
C HIS A 127 -31.26 45.85 -16.84
N LEU A 128 -30.22 46.26 -17.48
CA LEU A 128 -29.22 47.25 -17.06
C LEU A 128 -29.86 48.54 -16.59
N ARG A 129 -29.38 49.12 -15.47
CA ARG A 129 -29.12 50.56 -15.40
C ARG A 129 -28.28 50.96 -14.18
N SER A 130 -27.24 51.69 -14.47
CA SER A 130 -26.41 52.57 -13.66
C SER A 130 -27.22 53.56 -12.84
N SER A 131 -26.85 53.77 -11.57
CA SER A 131 -27.07 55.06 -10.92
C SER A 131 -26.07 55.27 -9.78
N SER A 132 -25.26 56.29 -9.97
CA SER A 132 -24.39 56.95 -9.02
C SER A 132 -25.19 57.67 -7.94
N ILE A 133 -24.81 57.51 -6.66
CA ILE A 133 -25.24 58.41 -5.60
C ILE A 133 -24.00 58.86 -4.83
N HIS A 134 -23.76 60.20 -4.94
CA HIS A 134 -22.83 60.96 -4.10
C HIS A 134 -23.47 61.22 -2.72
N ALA A 135 -22.68 61.12 -1.66
CA ALA A 135 -22.95 61.71 -0.37
C ALA A 135 -21.68 62.39 0.20
N PRO A 136 -21.80 63.56 0.85
CA PRO A 136 -20.70 64.49 1.05
C PRO A 136 -19.94 64.28 2.38
N LEU A 137 -18.66 64.63 2.34
CA LEU A 137 -17.73 64.68 3.48
C LEU A 137 -17.96 65.91 4.35
N PRO A 138 -17.84 65.85 5.69
CA PRO A 138 -17.81 67.00 6.55
C PRO A 138 -16.41 67.61 6.66
N LYS A 139 -16.35 68.95 6.59
CA LYS A 139 -15.17 69.78 6.72
C LYS A 139 -14.62 69.78 8.14
N LEU A 140 -13.33 69.55 8.32
CA LEU A 140 -12.60 69.84 9.55
C LEU A 140 -11.79 71.13 9.40
N LYS A 141 -11.92 72.01 10.40
CA LYS A 141 -11.31 73.32 10.50
C LYS A 141 -9.81 73.25 10.79
N SER A 142 -9.09 74.16 10.18
CA SER A 142 -7.69 74.46 10.36
C SER A 142 -7.36 74.98 11.76
N LEU A 143 -6.27 74.50 12.36
CA LEU A 143 -5.55 75.19 13.42
C LEU A 143 -4.06 75.22 13.03
N LYS A 144 -3.57 76.47 12.84
CA LYS A 144 -2.17 76.80 12.62
C LYS A 144 -1.39 76.69 13.94
N SER A 145 -0.26 76.05 13.96
CA SER A 145 0.81 76.42 14.88
C SER A 145 2.19 76.08 14.27
N ASN A 146 3.01 77.10 14.18
CA ASN A 146 4.39 77.08 13.78
C ASN A 146 5.26 76.38 14.83
N ARG A 147 6.15 75.47 14.33
CA ARG A 147 7.54 75.41 14.77
C ARG A 147 8.33 74.50 13.87
N SER A 148 9.31 75.06 13.16
CA SER A 148 10.29 74.37 12.36
C SER A 148 11.34 73.70 13.26
N VAL A 149 11.57 72.38 13.09
CA VAL A 149 12.81 71.72 13.43
C VAL A 149 13.14 70.78 12.30
N ASN A 150 14.20 71.09 11.56
CA ASN A 150 14.73 70.25 10.51
C ASN A 150 15.45 69.04 11.15
N PHE A 151 14.87 67.83 10.94
CA PHE A 151 15.59 66.57 11.07
C PHE A 151 15.50 65.85 9.74
N THR A 152 16.64 65.80 9.04
CA THR A 152 16.82 64.98 7.85
C THR A 152 16.98 63.52 8.28
N VAL A 153 15.89 62.77 8.27
CA VAL A 153 15.94 61.31 8.38
C VAL A 153 15.78 60.75 6.98
N LYS A 154 16.87 60.21 6.42
CA LYS A 154 16.78 59.33 5.25
C LYS A 154 15.98 58.10 5.64
N ALA A 155 14.68 58.10 5.37
CA ALA A 155 13.86 56.89 5.42
C ALA A 155 14.09 56.12 4.12
N SER A 156 14.93 55.10 4.21
CA SER A 156 14.91 54.01 3.26
C SER A 156 13.59 53.23 3.53
N ALA A 157 12.58 53.52 2.73
CA ALA A 157 11.34 52.73 2.73
C ALA A 157 11.67 51.37 2.09
N ALA A 158 12.05 50.39 2.94
CA ALA A 158 11.93 48.99 2.55
C ALA A 158 10.42 48.70 2.45
N ALA A 159 9.96 48.54 1.22
CA ALA A 159 8.62 48.07 0.95
C ALA A 159 8.47 46.68 1.63
N VAL A 160 7.64 46.63 2.67
CA VAL A 160 7.17 45.37 3.25
C VAL A 160 6.46 44.62 2.12
N PRO A 161 6.89 43.42 1.74
CA PRO A 161 6.16 42.66 0.74
C PRO A 161 4.77 42.40 1.31
N ALA A 162 3.75 42.86 0.60
CA ALA A 162 2.37 42.51 0.90
C ALA A 162 2.31 40.97 1.02
N LYS A 163 1.85 40.46 2.18
CA LYS A 163 1.48 39.09 2.33
C LYS A 163 0.49 38.77 1.20
N GLN A 164 0.96 38.11 0.14
CA GLN A 164 0.07 37.42 -0.75
C GLN A 164 -0.53 36.30 0.10
N ASP A 165 -1.78 36.42 0.45
CA ASP A 165 -2.55 35.30 0.93
C ASP A 165 -2.38 34.19 -0.09
N PRO A 166 -2.06 32.94 0.34
CA PRO A 166 -1.96 31.83 -0.60
C PRO A 166 -3.29 31.79 -1.37
N ALA A 167 -3.19 31.82 -2.71
CA ALA A 167 -4.37 31.67 -3.56
C ALA A 167 -5.19 30.51 -3.01
N PRO A 168 -6.51 30.68 -2.77
CA PRO A 168 -7.33 29.62 -2.22
C PRO A 168 -7.10 28.39 -3.11
N ALA A 169 -6.70 27.28 -2.48
CA ALA A 169 -6.55 26.01 -3.18
C ALA A 169 -7.79 25.80 -4.03
N PRO A 170 -7.67 25.45 -5.33
CA PRO A 170 -8.84 25.27 -6.17
C PRO A 170 -9.78 24.31 -5.44
N VAL A 171 -10.95 24.82 -5.08
CA VAL A 171 -11.99 24.01 -4.46
C VAL A 171 -12.24 22.87 -5.44
N PRO A 172 -12.06 21.61 -5.05
CA PRO A 172 -12.34 20.50 -5.95
C PRO A 172 -13.78 20.69 -6.44
N ALA A 173 -13.96 20.81 -7.75
CA ALA A 173 -15.29 20.91 -8.32
C ALA A 173 -16.12 19.76 -7.73
N PRO A 174 -17.33 20.00 -7.22
CA PRO A 174 -18.15 18.95 -6.65
C PRO A 174 -18.30 17.86 -7.71
N TRP A 175 -17.87 16.66 -7.34
CA TRP A 175 -17.84 15.53 -8.26
C TRP A 175 -19.27 15.21 -8.72
N GLN A 176 -19.56 15.32 -10.03
CA GLN A 176 -20.90 15.25 -10.59
C GLN A 176 -21.22 13.93 -11.30
N GLY A 177 -20.48 12.86 -11.00
CA GLY A 177 -20.67 11.55 -11.60
C GLY A 177 -19.45 11.07 -12.40
N ALA A 178 -19.62 10.00 -13.14
CA ALA A 178 -18.53 9.38 -13.89
C ALA A 178 -18.06 10.25 -15.07
N ALA A 179 -16.75 10.29 -15.32
CA ALA A 179 -16.21 10.82 -16.56
C ALA A 179 -16.58 9.88 -17.73
N MET A 180 -17.47 10.33 -18.61
CA MET A 180 -18.13 9.47 -19.59
C MET A 180 -17.15 8.83 -20.60
N LYS A 181 -16.16 9.56 -21.13
CA LYS A 181 -15.19 9.01 -22.09
C LYS A 181 -14.36 7.86 -21.50
N PRO A 182 -13.73 8.01 -20.32
CA PRO A 182 -13.07 6.92 -19.61
C PRO A 182 -14.00 5.74 -19.28
N LEU A 183 -15.23 6.01 -18.86
CA LEU A 183 -16.20 4.96 -18.55
C LEU A 183 -16.57 4.15 -19.79
N ILE A 184 -16.83 4.82 -20.91
CA ILE A 184 -17.11 4.15 -22.18
C ILE A 184 -15.91 3.30 -22.63
N ALA A 185 -14.68 3.80 -22.50
CA ALA A 185 -13.47 3.03 -22.81
C ALA A 185 -13.36 1.75 -21.96
N SER A 186 -13.63 1.86 -20.66
CA SER A 186 -13.63 0.71 -19.74
C SER A 186 -14.70 -0.32 -20.13
N ILE A 187 -15.95 0.10 -20.33
CA ILE A 187 -17.06 -0.78 -20.71
C ILE A 187 -16.81 -1.39 -22.09
N ALA A 188 -16.37 -0.59 -23.07
CA ALA A 188 -16.09 -1.07 -24.43
C ALA A 188 -15.02 -2.17 -24.43
N THR A 189 -13.96 -2.02 -23.61
CA THR A 189 -12.94 -3.07 -23.47
C THR A 189 -13.57 -4.38 -23.01
N GLY A 190 -14.42 -4.37 -22.00
CA GLY A 190 -15.10 -5.56 -21.51
C GLY A 190 -16.03 -6.17 -22.57
N VAL A 191 -16.86 -5.35 -23.22
CA VAL A 191 -17.81 -5.79 -24.24
C VAL A 191 -17.09 -6.38 -25.44
N ILE A 192 -16.05 -5.72 -25.95
CA ILE A 192 -15.26 -6.24 -27.07
C ILE A 192 -14.69 -7.62 -26.73
N LEU A 193 -14.00 -7.74 -25.60
CA LEU A 193 -13.39 -9.01 -25.17
C LEU A 193 -14.42 -10.10 -24.90
N TRP A 194 -15.60 -9.75 -24.41
CA TRP A 194 -16.68 -10.71 -24.15
C TRP A 194 -17.17 -11.44 -25.41
N PHE A 195 -17.16 -10.76 -26.56
CA PHE A 195 -17.58 -11.31 -27.83
C PHE A 195 -16.42 -11.90 -28.68
N VAL A 196 -15.17 -11.75 -28.25
CA VAL A 196 -14.05 -12.47 -28.88
C VAL A 196 -14.21 -13.97 -28.65
N PRO A 197 -14.00 -14.80 -29.66
CA PRO A 197 -14.06 -16.26 -29.52
C PRO A 197 -13.13 -16.75 -28.38
N VAL A 198 -13.68 -17.64 -27.57
CA VAL A 198 -12.92 -18.22 -26.45
C VAL A 198 -11.78 -19.06 -26.98
N PRO A 199 -10.51 -18.82 -26.58
CA PRO A 199 -9.38 -19.62 -27.05
C PRO A 199 -9.51 -21.10 -26.63
N THR A 200 -8.94 -21.99 -27.43
CA THR A 200 -8.89 -23.42 -27.10
C THR A 200 -8.15 -23.64 -25.79
N GLY A 201 -8.74 -24.43 -24.87
CA GLY A 201 -8.19 -24.70 -23.56
C GLY A 201 -8.65 -23.74 -22.46
N VAL A 202 -9.42 -22.68 -22.78
CA VAL A 202 -9.97 -21.73 -21.82
C VAL A 202 -11.47 -22.01 -21.60
N SER A 203 -11.91 -22.01 -20.34
CA SER A 203 -13.35 -22.10 -20.05
C SER A 203 -14.07 -20.78 -20.35
N LYS A 204 -15.35 -20.86 -20.77
CA LYS A 204 -16.16 -19.67 -21.03
C LYS A 204 -16.23 -18.74 -19.81
N ASN A 205 -16.38 -19.28 -18.61
CA ASN A 205 -16.42 -18.49 -17.37
C ASN A 205 -15.09 -17.76 -17.10
N ALA A 206 -13.95 -18.41 -17.39
CA ALA A 206 -12.63 -17.78 -17.26
C ALA A 206 -12.48 -16.59 -18.22
N TRP A 207 -12.92 -16.77 -19.48
CA TRP A 207 -12.84 -15.72 -20.49
C TRP A 207 -13.76 -14.53 -20.20
N GLN A 208 -14.97 -14.80 -19.76
CA GLN A 208 -15.92 -13.78 -19.34
C GLN A 208 -15.41 -13.02 -18.09
N LEU A 209 -14.83 -13.72 -17.10
CA LEU A 209 -14.22 -13.09 -15.95
C LEU A 209 -13.01 -12.22 -16.35
N LEU A 210 -12.18 -12.68 -17.29
CA LEU A 210 -11.08 -11.90 -17.86
C LEU A 210 -11.60 -10.61 -18.52
N SER A 211 -12.68 -10.69 -19.29
CA SER A 211 -13.28 -9.53 -19.94
C SER A 211 -13.72 -8.46 -18.94
N ILE A 212 -14.37 -8.87 -17.84
CA ILE A 212 -14.78 -7.96 -16.75
C ILE A 212 -13.55 -7.45 -16.00
N PHE A 213 -12.58 -8.31 -15.71
CA PHE A 213 -11.35 -7.94 -15.03
C PHE A 213 -10.57 -6.86 -15.80
N LEU A 214 -10.36 -7.07 -17.12
CA LEU A 214 -9.65 -6.09 -17.96
C LEU A 214 -10.44 -4.79 -18.12
N ALA A 215 -11.78 -4.85 -18.22
CA ALA A 215 -12.61 -3.65 -18.15
C ALA A 215 -12.40 -2.88 -16.84
N THR A 216 -12.37 -3.60 -15.71
CA THR A 216 -12.13 -3.01 -14.41
C THR A 216 -10.73 -2.38 -14.33
N ILE A 217 -9.69 -3.06 -14.84
CA ILE A 217 -8.32 -2.53 -14.90
C ILE A 217 -8.25 -1.26 -15.76
N VAL A 218 -8.88 -1.24 -16.94
CA VAL A 218 -8.97 -0.04 -17.79
C VAL A 218 -9.70 1.09 -17.07
N GLY A 219 -10.79 0.77 -16.35
CA GLY A 219 -11.48 1.74 -15.50
C GLY A 219 -10.60 2.27 -14.37
N ILE A 220 -9.82 1.44 -13.71
CA ILE A 220 -8.86 1.85 -12.66
C ILE A 220 -7.76 2.75 -13.24
N ILE A 221 -7.25 2.46 -14.45
CA ILE A 221 -6.22 3.27 -15.11
C ILE A 221 -6.78 4.62 -15.57
N THR A 222 -7.96 4.62 -16.19
CA THR A 222 -8.55 5.81 -16.79
C THR A 222 -9.36 6.67 -15.80
N GLN A 223 -9.65 6.13 -14.61
CA GLN A 223 -10.29 6.80 -13.46
C GLN A 223 -11.60 7.54 -13.82
N PRO A 224 -12.60 6.87 -14.43
CA PRO A 224 -13.93 7.48 -14.61
C PRO A 224 -14.61 7.79 -13.28
N LEU A 225 -14.26 7.06 -12.24
CA LEU A 225 -14.71 7.12 -10.85
C LEU A 225 -13.54 6.82 -9.91
N PRO A 226 -13.64 7.07 -8.60
CA PRO A 226 -12.67 6.59 -7.62
C PRO A 226 -12.43 5.08 -7.73
N LEU A 227 -11.22 4.65 -7.37
CA LEU A 227 -10.75 3.27 -7.60
C LEU A 227 -11.68 2.21 -7.00
N GLY A 228 -12.12 2.42 -5.75
CA GLY A 228 -13.03 1.51 -5.05
C GLY A 228 -14.40 1.44 -5.74
N ALA A 229 -14.90 2.55 -6.27
CA ALA A 229 -16.18 2.56 -6.99
C ALA A 229 -16.08 1.76 -8.30
N VAL A 230 -15.01 1.94 -9.09
CA VAL A 230 -14.77 1.17 -10.30
C VAL A 230 -14.65 -0.33 -10.00
N ALA A 231 -13.89 -0.67 -8.98
CA ALA A 231 -13.68 -2.06 -8.59
C ALA A 231 -14.98 -2.73 -8.08
N LEU A 232 -15.78 -1.99 -7.30
CA LEU A 232 -17.09 -2.46 -6.85
C LEU A 232 -18.07 -2.67 -8.02
N MET A 233 -18.06 -1.78 -9.01
CA MET A 233 -18.83 -1.97 -10.26
C MET A 233 -18.37 -3.23 -11.01
N GLY A 234 -17.06 -3.50 -11.07
CA GLY A 234 -16.50 -4.74 -11.62
C GLY A 234 -17.03 -5.99 -10.92
N LEU A 235 -17.04 -6.01 -9.57
CA LEU A 235 -17.65 -7.10 -8.81
C LEU A 235 -19.15 -7.22 -9.08
N GLY A 236 -19.86 -6.10 -9.13
CA GLY A 236 -21.28 -6.05 -9.50
C GLY A 236 -21.52 -6.66 -10.88
N ALA A 237 -20.68 -6.36 -11.87
CA ALA A 237 -20.76 -6.96 -13.18
C ALA A 237 -20.53 -8.49 -13.15
N CYS A 238 -19.56 -8.96 -12.34
CA CYS A 238 -19.34 -10.41 -12.17
C CYS A 238 -20.59 -11.13 -11.61
N VAL A 239 -21.26 -10.52 -10.62
CA VAL A 239 -22.46 -11.09 -10.00
C VAL A 239 -23.66 -11.03 -10.95
N LEU A 240 -23.88 -9.89 -11.63
CA LEU A 240 -24.99 -9.70 -12.58
C LEU A 240 -24.90 -10.66 -13.77
N THR A 241 -23.69 -10.88 -14.29
CA THR A 241 -23.43 -11.80 -15.41
C THR A 241 -23.37 -13.27 -14.98
N LYS A 242 -23.48 -13.54 -13.68
CA LYS A 242 -23.32 -14.87 -13.08
C LYS A 242 -21.95 -15.51 -13.37
N THR A 243 -20.95 -14.70 -13.71
CA THR A 243 -19.55 -15.15 -13.88
C THR A 243 -18.96 -15.58 -12.52
N LEU A 244 -19.33 -14.86 -11.45
CA LEU A 244 -19.07 -15.24 -10.06
C LEU A 244 -20.38 -15.22 -9.26
N THR A 245 -20.48 -16.09 -8.25
CA THR A 245 -21.51 -15.94 -7.21
C THR A 245 -21.19 -14.74 -6.32
N PHE A 246 -22.19 -14.20 -5.61
CA PHE A 246 -21.95 -13.10 -4.68
C PHE A 246 -20.88 -13.46 -3.63
N ALA A 247 -20.96 -14.65 -3.01
CA ALA A 247 -19.98 -15.12 -2.05
C ALA A 247 -18.55 -15.20 -2.65
N ALA A 248 -18.43 -15.65 -3.90
CA ALA A 248 -17.16 -15.69 -4.61
C ALA A 248 -16.60 -14.29 -4.90
N ALA A 249 -17.44 -13.39 -5.40
CA ALA A 249 -17.04 -12.01 -5.74
C ALA A 249 -16.58 -11.21 -4.50
N PHE A 250 -17.19 -11.45 -3.34
CA PHE A 250 -16.89 -10.76 -2.09
C PHE A 250 -15.99 -11.58 -1.13
N SER A 251 -15.48 -12.74 -1.55
CA SER A 251 -14.67 -13.63 -0.70
C SER A 251 -13.43 -12.95 -0.11
N ALA A 252 -12.76 -12.12 -0.87
CA ALA A 252 -11.52 -11.46 -0.43
C ALA A 252 -11.75 -10.30 0.56
N PHE A 253 -12.99 -9.89 0.83
CA PHE A 253 -13.27 -8.97 1.95
C PHE A 253 -13.08 -9.64 3.32
N GLY A 254 -13.08 -10.97 3.38
CA GLY A 254 -12.69 -11.74 4.56
C GLY A 254 -11.20 -12.10 4.62
N ASP A 255 -10.41 -11.74 3.59
CA ASP A 255 -8.97 -11.97 3.58
C ASP A 255 -8.25 -11.01 4.53
N PRO A 256 -7.29 -11.47 5.35
CA PRO A 256 -6.53 -10.63 6.28
C PRO A 256 -5.78 -9.47 5.60
N ILE A 257 -5.30 -9.64 4.37
CA ILE A 257 -4.39 -8.70 3.73
C ILE A 257 -5.02 -7.35 3.38
N PRO A 258 -6.23 -7.24 2.78
CA PRO A 258 -6.91 -5.97 2.62
C PRO A 258 -7.12 -5.22 3.94
N TRP A 259 -7.40 -5.94 5.02
CA TRP A 259 -7.54 -5.36 6.35
C TRP A 259 -6.21 -4.85 6.93
N LEU A 260 -5.10 -5.57 6.72
CA LEU A 260 -3.78 -5.09 7.12
C LEU A 260 -3.51 -3.67 6.60
N ILE A 261 -3.87 -3.42 5.34
CA ILE A 261 -3.65 -2.12 4.71
C ILE A 261 -4.57 -1.05 5.28
N ALA A 262 -5.86 -1.34 5.44
CA ALA A 262 -6.79 -0.38 6.04
C ALA A 262 -6.35 0.01 7.47
N LEU A 263 -5.95 -0.97 8.28
CA LEU A 263 -5.42 -0.74 9.63
C LEU A 263 -4.16 0.11 9.60
N ALA A 264 -3.26 -0.14 8.65
CA ALA A 264 -2.03 0.63 8.52
C ALA A 264 -2.29 2.11 8.14
N PHE A 265 -3.34 2.41 7.36
CA PHE A 265 -3.77 3.80 7.13
C PHE A 265 -4.27 4.47 8.43
N PHE A 266 -4.99 3.74 9.27
CA PHE A 266 -5.41 4.27 10.58
C PHE A 266 -4.22 4.57 11.49
N PHE A 267 -3.16 3.74 11.45
CA PHE A 267 -1.87 4.04 12.09
C PHE A 267 -1.24 5.32 11.54
N ALA A 268 -1.19 5.47 10.22
CA ALA A 268 -0.64 6.65 9.58
C ALA A 268 -1.35 7.94 10.04
N ARG A 269 -2.67 7.87 10.26
CA ARG A 269 -3.45 8.98 10.85
C ARG A 269 -2.93 9.38 12.22
N GLY A 270 -2.59 8.41 13.08
CA GLY A 270 -1.99 8.66 14.40
C GLY A 270 -0.65 9.40 14.31
N PHE A 271 0.22 9.00 13.38
CA PHE A 271 1.50 9.70 13.13
C PHE A 271 1.32 11.14 12.70
N ILE A 272 0.41 11.39 11.76
CA ILE A 272 0.14 12.75 11.26
C ILE A 272 -0.44 13.61 12.38
N LYS A 273 -1.43 13.10 13.12
CA LYS A 273 -2.12 13.81 14.20
C LYS A 273 -1.19 14.17 15.35
N THR A 274 -0.34 13.25 15.77
CA THR A 274 0.60 13.49 16.89
C THR A 274 1.78 14.38 16.49
N GLY A 275 2.13 14.48 15.23
CA GLY A 275 3.30 15.19 14.76
C GLY A 275 4.62 14.45 14.99
N LEU A 276 4.58 13.19 15.45
CA LEU A 276 5.77 12.37 15.73
C LEU A 276 6.68 12.25 14.51
N GLY A 277 6.12 12.07 13.33
CA GLY A 277 6.88 12.00 12.08
C GLY A 277 7.68 13.26 11.80
N ASN A 278 7.07 14.44 12.00
CA ASN A 278 7.75 15.72 11.85
C ASN A 278 8.89 15.88 12.88
N ARG A 279 8.66 15.48 14.14
CA ARG A 279 9.69 15.52 15.18
C ARG A 279 10.90 14.67 14.82
N ILE A 280 10.67 13.45 14.34
CA ILE A 280 11.75 12.55 13.88
C ILE A 280 12.53 13.22 12.75
N ALA A 281 11.85 13.70 11.71
CA ALA A 281 12.51 14.35 10.58
C ALA A 281 13.33 15.59 10.99
N TYR A 282 12.79 16.45 11.89
CA TYR A 282 13.54 17.59 12.40
C TYR A 282 14.77 17.19 13.23
N GLN A 283 14.73 16.08 13.97
CA GLN A 283 15.92 15.59 14.68
C GLN A 283 17.03 15.18 13.71
N PHE A 284 16.71 14.48 12.62
CA PHE A 284 17.69 14.14 11.60
C PHE A 284 18.28 15.39 10.92
N VAL A 285 17.43 16.37 10.56
CA VAL A 285 17.88 17.64 9.96
C VAL A 285 18.78 18.42 10.93
N LYS A 286 18.44 18.46 12.21
CA LYS A 286 19.27 19.10 13.24
C LYS A 286 20.67 18.47 13.35
N LEU A 287 20.75 17.13 13.23
CA LEU A 287 22.01 16.40 13.39
C LEU A 287 22.90 16.47 12.14
N PHE A 288 22.33 16.33 10.95
CA PHE A 288 23.09 16.12 9.72
C PHE A 288 22.87 17.21 8.65
N GLY A 289 21.98 18.18 8.86
CA GLY A 289 21.51 19.12 7.86
C GLY A 289 22.47 20.29 7.56
N SER A 290 23.70 20.33 8.06
CA SER A 290 24.64 21.46 7.88
C SER A 290 25.20 21.62 6.47
N SER A 291 25.24 20.55 5.68
CA SER A 291 25.57 20.56 4.26
C SER A 291 24.38 20.14 3.42
N SER A 292 24.33 20.55 2.15
CA SER A 292 23.22 20.17 1.26
C SER A 292 23.11 18.66 1.10
N LEU A 293 24.23 17.95 0.95
CA LEU A 293 24.24 16.49 0.87
C LEU A 293 23.80 15.85 2.18
N GLY A 294 24.30 16.34 3.32
CA GLY A 294 23.88 15.88 4.65
C GLY A 294 22.40 16.15 4.91
N LEU A 295 21.88 17.29 4.44
CA LEU A 295 20.45 17.60 4.50
C LEU A 295 19.63 16.61 3.66
N GLY A 296 20.07 16.26 2.45
CA GLY A 296 19.44 15.22 1.66
C GLY A 296 19.38 13.89 2.39
N TYR A 297 20.51 13.42 2.93
CA TYR A 297 20.56 12.17 3.69
C TYR A 297 19.72 12.21 4.97
N SER A 298 19.64 13.36 5.63
CA SER A 298 18.75 13.53 6.80
C SER A 298 17.31 13.20 6.45
N LEU A 299 16.83 13.72 5.32
CA LEU A 299 15.45 13.48 4.87
C LEU A 299 15.27 12.03 4.41
N VAL A 300 16.22 11.50 3.67
CA VAL A 300 16.19 10.12 3.15
C VAL A 300 16.11 9.09 4.27
N PHE A 301 17.00 9.16 5.25
CA PHE A 301 17.01 8.18 6.35
C PHE A 301 15.87 8.38 7.34
N SER A 302 15.42 9.63 7.57
CA SER A 302 14.21 9.85 8.38
C SER A 302 12.96 9.31 7.69
N GLU A 303 12.86 9.40 6.36
CA GLU A 303 11.75 8.82 5.58
C GLU A 303 11.80 7.29 5.60
N ALA A 304 12.97 6.69 5.42
CA ALA A 304 13.15 5.24 5.47
C ALA A 304 12.80 4.67 6.87
N LEU A 305 13.13 5.38 7.95
CA LEU A 305 12.75 4.99 9.31
C LEU A 305 11.23 5.03 9.53
N LEU A 306 10.53 5.96 8.89
CA LEU A 306 9.07 6.09 9.01
C LEU A 306 8.32 5.16 8.04
N ALA A 307 8.99 4.65 7.00
CA ALA A 307 8.35 3.87 5.94
C ALA A 307 7.59 2.64 6.44
N PRO A 308 8.13 1.78 7.34
CA PRO A 308 7.39 0.60 7.81
C PRO A 308 6.12 0.94 8.58
N ALA A 309 6.07 2.14 9.18
CA ALA A 309 4.95 2.59 10.01
C ALA A 309 3.84 3.30 9.24
N ILE A 310 4.12 3.81 8.05
CA ILE A 310 3.20 4.64 7.26
C ILE A 310 3.10 4.07 5.84
N PRO A 311 2.12 3.22 5.54
CA PRO A 311 2.02 2.49 4.27
C PRO A 311 1.62 3.38 3.08
N SER A 312 1.23 4.61 3.33
CA SER A 312 0.86 5.57 2.30
C SER A 312 2.06 6.43 1.92
N VAL A 313 2.62 6.15 0.75
CA VAL A 313 3.73 6.95 0.17
C VAL A 313 3.29 8.40 -0.02
N SER A 314 2.03 8.63 -0.45
CA SER A 314 1.43 9.97 -0.59
C SER A 314 1.32 10.70 0.76
N ALA A 315 0.94 9.99 1.83
CA ALA A 315 0.82 10.57 3.15
C ALA A 315 2.19 10.93 3.74
N ARG A 316 3.23 10.09 3.55
CA ARG A 316 4.60 10.43 3.93
C ARG A 316 5.08 11.66 3.16
N ALA A 317 4.93 11.65 1.83
CA ALA A 317 5.33 12.75 0.96
C ALA A 317 4.59 14.04 1.30
N GLY A 318 3.27 14.04 1.28
CA GLY A 318 2.44 15.26 1.42
C GLY A 318 2.26 15.73 2.86
N GLY A 319 2.13 14.79 3.81
CA GLY A 319 1.85 15.11 5.21
C GLY A 319 3.09 15.46 6.04
N ILE A 320 4.28 15.00 5.65
CA ILE A 320 5.51 15.17 6.43
C ILE A 320 6.61 15.83 5.60
N PHE A 321 7.05 15.19 4.51
CA PHE A 321 8.31 15.57 3.85
C PHE A 321 8.17 16.80 2.95
N LEU A 322 7.13 16.96 2.15
CA LEU A 322 7.00 18.11 1.26
C LEU A 322 6.92 19.45 2.01
N PRO A 323 6.10 19.62 3.07
CA PRO A 323 6.08 20.85 3.85
C PRO A 323 7.45 21.17 4.48
N LEU A 324 8.14 20.14 4.98
CA LEU A 324 9.48 20.26 5.55
C LEU A 324 10.50 20.70 4.49
N VAL A 325 10.55 20.00 3.34
CA VAL A 325 11.45 20.32 2.24
C VAL A 325 11.22 21.73 1.72
N LYS A 326 9.95 22.15 1.53
CA LYS A 326 9.61 23.52 1.13
C LYS A 326 10.14 24.55 2.14
N SER A 327 9.95 24.32 3.43
CA SER A 327 10.45 25.22 4.47
C SER A 327 11.98 25.34 4.44
N LEU A 328 12.68 24.23 4.21
CA LEU A 328 14.15 24.19 4.11
C LEU A 328 14.62 24.89 2.83
N CYS A 329 13.96 24.70 1.70
CA CYS A 329 14.26 25.40 0.44
C CYS A 329 14.16 26.91 0.61
N VAL A 330 13.06 27.40 1.19
CA VAL A 330 12.86 28.83 1.46
C VAL A 330 13.93 29.39 2.38
N ALA A 331 14.26 28.66 3.47
CA ALA A 331 15.31 29.08 4.40
C ALA A 331 16.71 29.18 3.73
N CYS A 332 16.95 28.36 2.71
CA CYS A 332 18.18 28.38 1.93
C CYS A 332 18.09 29.29 0.68
N GLY A 333 17.06 30.10 0.55
CA GLY A 333 16.86 31.03 -0.56
C GLY A 333 16.62 30.35 -1.92
N SER A 334 16.04 29.15 -1.91
CA SER A 334 15.64 28.40 -3.09
C SER A 334 14.11 28.41 -3.22
N ASN A 335 13.61 29.25 -4.12
CA ASN A 335 12.17 29.48 -4.30
C ASN A 335 11.73 29.11 -5.71
N VAL A 336 10.42 28.91 -5.89
CA VAL A 336 9.80 28.61 -7.18
C VAL A 336 9.43 29.92 -7.91
N GLY A 337 9.74 30.01 -9.18
CA GLY A 337 9.31 31.11 -10.05
C GLY A 337 10.21 32.34 -10.04
N ASP A 338 11.30 32.36 -9.26
CA ASP A 338 12.28 33.43 -9.23
C ASP A 338 13.66 33.03 -9.83
N GLY A 339 13.75 31.83 -10.41
CA GLY A 339 14.97 31.28 -10.99
C GLY A 339 15.97 30.71 -9.99
N THR A 340 15.59 30.59 -8.71
CA THR A 340 16.47 30.09 -7.65
C THR A 340 16.20 28.63 -7.28
N GLU A 341 15.33 27.93 -8.00
CA GLU A 341 14.95 26.52 -7.77
C GLU A 341 16.18 25.60 -7.73
N GLY A 342 17.17 25.86 -8.60
CA GLY A 342 18.41 25.10 -8.70
C GLY A 342 19.39 25.31 -7.54
N LYS A 343 19.15 26.29 -6.64
CA LYS A 343 20.02 26.49 -5.48
C LYS A 343 20.06 25.27 -4.58
N LEU A 344 18.89 24.71 -4.26
CA LEU A 344 18.75 23.52 -3.44
C LEU A 344 17.51 22.70 -3.82
N GLY A 345 16.39 23.35 -4.07
CA GLY A 345 15.06 22.74 -4.12
C GLY A 345 14.90 21.70 -5.21
N SER A 346 15.41 21.96 -6.42
CA SER A 346 15.31 21.03 -7.54
C SER A 346 15.94 19.66 -7.23
N TRP A 347 17.16 19.67 -6.69
CA TRP A 347 17.85 18.44 -6.30
C TRP A 347 17.16 17.76 -5.11
N LEU A 348 16.76 18.53 -4.10
CA LEU A 348 16.19 17.98 -2.87
C LEU A 348 14.81 17.34 -3.11
N MET A 349 13.95 17.99 -3.92
CA MET A 349 12.64 17.43 -4.30
C MET A 349 12.78 16.13 -5.09
N LEU A 350 13.70 16.11 -6.07
CA LEU A 350 13.94 14.91 -6.86
C LEU A 350 14.55 13.78 -6.02
N THR A 351 15.48 14.11 -5.12
CA THR A 351 16.09 13.15 -4.19
C THR A 351 15.05 12.54 -3.27
N CYS A 352 14.24 13.35 -2.59
CA CYS A 352 13.20 12.85 -1.70
C CYS A 352 12.16 11.99 -2.44
N PHE A 353 11.81 12.35 -3.67
CA PHE A 353 10.93 11.55 -4.50
C PHE A 353 11.55 10.20 -4.83
N GLN A 354 12.74 10.16 -5.42
CA GLN A 354 13.40 8.93 -5.86
C GLN A 354 13.69 7.98 -4.69
N THR A 355 14.05 8.52 -3.52
CA THR A 355 14.29 7.70 -2.34
C THR A 355 13.01 7.22 -1.66
N SER A 356 11.88 7.92 -1.85
CA SER A 356 10.58 7.47 -1.34
C SER A 356 10.10 6.16 -1.99
N VAL A 357 10.45 5.91 -3.25
CA VAL A 357 10.14 4.64 -3.91
C VAL A 357 11.05 3.50 -3.43
N ILE A 358 12.31 3.83 -3.08
CA ILE A 358 13.27 2.86 -2.53
C ILE A 358 12.84 2.43 -1.12
N SER A 359 12.57 3.37 -0.23
CA SER A 359 12.11 3.06 1.13
C SER A 359 10.77 2.28 1.12
N SER A 360 9.92 2.54 0.12
CA SER A 360 8.68 1.80 -0.09
C SER A 360 8.91 0.35 -0.49
N SER A 361 10.02 0.04 -1.19
CA SER A 361 10.42 -1.32 -1.53
C SER A 361 10.95 -2.10 -0.33
N MET A 362 11.48 -1.41 0.70
CA MET A 362 12.25 -2.06 1.77
C MET A 362 11.39 -2.82 2.77
N PHE A 363 10.14 -2.47 2.96
CA PHE A 363 9.27 -3.08 3.97
C PHE A 363 7.91 -3.43 3.38
N LEU A 364 7.39 -4.59 3.75
CA LEU A 364 6.09 -5.08 3.30
C LEU A 364 4.97 -4.05 3.59
N THR A 365 5.04 -3.38 4.72
CA THR A 365 4.04 -2.39 5.16
C THR A 365 4.33 -0.96 4.69
N ALA A 366 5.41 -0.72 3.93
CA ALA A 366 5.79 0.64 3.52
C ALA A 366 4.98 1.20 2.33
N MET A 367 4.33 0.34 1.56
CA MET A 367 3.41 0.71 0.48
C MET A 367 2.21 -0.22 0.48
N ALA A 368 1.01 0.35 0.29
CA ALA A 368 -0.24 -0.40 0.29
C ALA A 368 -0.28 -1.55 -0.75
N ALA A 369 0.43 -1.42 -1.85
CA ALA A 369 0.46 -2.44 -2.91
C ALA A 369 1.46 -3.58 -2.67
N ASN A 370 2.36 -3.50 -1.67
CA ASN A 370 3.29 -4.58 -1.36
C ASN A 370 2.56 -5.85 -0.84
N PRO A 371 1.63 -5.76 0.10
CA PRO A 371 0.82 -6.91 0.49
C PRO A 371 -0.02 -7.49 -0.66
N LEU A 372 -0.40 -6.67 -1.68
CA LEU A 372 -1.03 -7.19 -2.90
C LEU A 372 -0.10 -8.14 -3.64
N SER A 373 1.14 -7.73 -3.90
CA SER A 373 2.10 -8.60 -4.58
C SER A 373 2.40 -9.88 -3.78
N ALA A 374 2.47 -9.79 -2.44
CA ALA A 374 2.63 -10.95 -1.57
C ALA A 374 1.42 -11.91 -1.64
N ASN A 375 0.19 -11.40 -1.66
CA ASN A 375 -1.01 -12.22 -1.83
C ASN A 375 -1.08 -12.85 -3.23
N LEU A 376 -0.79 -12.07 -4.28
CA LEU A 376 -0.74 -12.60 -5.65
C LEU A 376 0.37 -13.68 -5.79
N THR A 377 1.48 -13.54 -5.08
CA THR A 377 2.51 -14.58 -4.99
C THR A 377 1.95 -15.87 -4.42
N PHE A 378 1.26 -15.80 -3.25
CA PHE A 378 0.63 -16.97 -2.67
C PHE A 378 -0.38 -17.62 -3.63
N ASN A 379 -1.23 -16.83 -4.26
CA ASN A 379 -2.22 -17.33 -5.21
C ASN A 379 -1.61 -17.96 -6.46
N THR A 380 -0.40 -17.55 -6.85
CA THR A 380 0.26 -18.01 -8.09
C THR A 380 1.18 -19.22 -7.85
N ILE A 381 2.01 -19.17 -6.81
CA ILE A 381 3.05 -20.19 -6.57
C ILE A 381 2.89 -20.89 -5.22
N GLN A 382 1.80 -20.62 -4.46
CA GLN A 382 1.51 -21.23 -3.15
C GLN A 382 2.59 -21.02 -2.09
N GLN A 383 3.37 -19.92 -2.21
CA GLN A 383 4.41 -19.55 -1.24
C GLN A 383 4.07 -18.21 -0.60
N THR A 384 4.18 -18.13 0.71
CA THR A 384 3.92 -16.91 1.49
C THR A 384 5.20 -16.08 1.62
N ILE A 385 5.04 -14.76 1.58
CA ILE A 385 6.12 -13.81 1.88
C ILE A 385 5.76 -13.12 3.19
N GLY A 386 6.53 -13.41 4.24
CA GLY A 386 6.38 -12.77 5.55
C GLY A 386 6.97 -11.37 5.59
N TRP A 387 6.64 -10.61 6.64
CA TRP A 387 7.19 -9.27 6.84
C TRP A 387 8.71 -9.27 6.98
N THR A 388 9.23 -10.23 7.77
CA THR A 388 10.67 -10.40 8.02
C THR A 388 11.40 -10.86 6.75
N ASP A 389 10.84 -11.82 6.00
CA ASP A 389 11.42 -12.30 4.75
C ASP A 389 11.57 -11.18 3.74
N TRP A 390 10.52 -10.35 3.63
CA TRP A 390 10.56 -9.15 2.79
C TRP A 390 11.66 -8.18 3.22
N ALA A 391 11.70 -7.83 4.52
CA ALA A 391 12.66 -6.86 5.05
C ALA A 391 14.10 -7.36 4.91
N VAL A 392 14.37 -8.64 5.23
CA VAL A 392 15.70 -9.26 5.08
C VAL A 392 16.15 -9.26 3.62
N ALA A 393 15.26 -9.61 2.70
CA ALA A 393 15.59 -9.61 1.28
C ALA A 393 15.86 -8.20 0.73
N ALA A 394 15.15 -7.18 1.22
CA ALA A 394 15.23 -5.82 0.70
C ALA A 394 16.30 -4.93 1.35
N ILE A 395 16.76 -5.27 2.59
CA ILE A 395 17.56 -4.34 3.40
C ILE A 395 18.89 -3.96 2.74
N VAL A 396 19.61 -4.92 2.18
CA VAL A 396 20.93 -4.69 1.58
C VAL A 396 20.81 -3.86 0.28
N PRO A 397 20.06 -4.27 -0.75
CA PRO A 397 19.92 -3.47 -1.96
C PRO A 397 19.24 -2.13 -1.68
N GLY A 398 18.31 -2.07 -0.72
CA GLY A 398 17.63 -0.86 -0.30
C GLY A 398 18.58 0.17 0.32
N ILE A 399 19.40 -0.22 1.30
CA ILE A 399 20.39 0.68 1.92
C ILE A 399 21.41 1.18 0.88
N VAL A 400 21.91 0.30 0.02
CA VAL A 400 22.83 0.69 -1.05
C VAL A 400 22.19 1.72 -1.97
N SER A 401 20.92 1.51 -2.37
CA SER A 401 20.17 2.48 -3.19
C SER A 401 19.93 3.80 -2.46
N LEU A 402 19.60 3.79 -1.16
CA LEU A 402 19.40 5.00 -0.35
C LEU A 402 20.69 5.83 -0.19
N ILE A 403 21.85 5.19 -0.28
CA ILE A 403 23.15 5.89 -0.25
C ILE A 403 23.54 6.37 -1.66
N VAL A 404 23.44 5.51 -2.66
CA VAL A 404 23.94 5.75 -4.00
C VAL A 404 23.09 6.76 -4.78
N VAL A 405 21.76 6.65 -4.70
CA VAL A 405 20.84 7.48 -5.50
C VAL A 405 20.94 8.97 -5.15
N PRO A 406 20.92 9.40 -3.88
CA PRO A 406 21.15 10.82 -3.54
C PRO A 406 22.51 11.33 -4.01
N LEU A 407 23.55 10.50 -3.91
CA LEU A 407 24.90 10.86 -4.33
C LEU A 407 24.98 11.03 -5.87
N ILE A 408 24.42 10.10 -6.63
CA ILE A 408 24.35 10.21 -8.09
C ILE A 408 23.58 11.48 -8.48
N LEU A 409 22.40 11.71 -7.91
CA LEU A 409 21.65 12.94 -8.17
C LEU A 409 22.44 14.20 -7.78
N TYR A 410 23.22 14.15 -6.71
CA TYR A 410 24.08 15.26 -6.30
C TYR A 410 25.21 15.54 -7.31
N LEU A 411 25.72 14.52 -7.98
CA LEU A 411 26.77 14.63 -8.99
C LEU A 411 26.22 15.10 -10.36
N ILE A 412 25.07 14.57 -10.79
CA ILE A 412 24.52 14.84 -12.13
C ILE A 412 23.54 16.01 -12.17
N TYR A 413 22.95 16.37 -11.05
CA TYR A 413 22.04 17.50 -10.89
C TYR A 413 22.37 18.27 -9.59
N PRO A 414 23.59 18.80 -9.47
CA PRO A 414 24.09 19.37 -8.23
C PRO A 414 23.32 20.61 -7.80
N PRO A 415 23.00 20.77 -6.50
CA PRO A 415 22.53 22.05 -5.98
C PRO A 415 23.66 23.07 -6.03
N SER A 416 23.34 24.33 -6.35
CA SER A 416 24.34 25.40 -6.37
C SER A 416 24.85 25.74 -4.96
N VAL A 417 24.00 25.64 -3.97
CA VAL A 417 24.35 25.81 -2.55
C VAL A 417 24.85 24.46 -2.00
N LYS A 418 26.08 24.47 -1.47
CA LYS A 418 26.71 23.25 -0.90
C LYS A 418 26.62 23.19 0.63
N SER A 419 26.44 24.34 1.29
CA SER A 419 26.30 24.46 2.73
C SER A 419 24.91 24.99 3.10
N SER A 420 24.30 24.41 4.12
CA SER A 420 22.96 24.76 4.60
C SER A 420 22.94 24.97 6.13
N PRO A 421 23.74 25.93 6.68
CA PRO A 421 23.86 26.10 8.12
C PRO A 421 22.54 26.55 8.79
N ASP A 422 21.61 27.10 8.03
CA ASP A 422 20.33 27.55 8.53
C ASP A 422 19.31 26.39 8.67
N ALA A 423 19.52 25.27 7.98
CA ALA A 423 18.64 24.11 8.10
C ALA A 423 18.63 23.49 9.53
N PRO A 424 19.77 23.23 10.19
CA PRO A 424 19.79 22.79 11.58
C PRO A 424 19.18 23.80 12.56
N LYS A 425 19.38 25.12 12.32
CA LYS A 425 18.79 26.19 13.13
C LYS A 425 17.28 26.16 13.04
N LEU A 426 16.74 26.12 11.81
CA LEU A 426 15.31 25.99 11.56
C LEU A 426 14.73 24.74 12.23
N ALA A 427 15.42 23.60 12.10
CA ALA A 427 14.99 22.35 12.73
C ALA A 427 14.96 22.46 14.26
N LYS A 428 15.99 23.11 14.86
CA LYS A 428 16.05 23.38 16.29
C LYS A 428 14.89 24.27 16.75
N GLU A 429 14.63 25.38 16.06
CA GLU A 429 13.48 26.27 16.36
C GLU A 429 12.13 25.55 16.26
N LYS A 430 11.97 24.69 15.24
CA LYS A 430 10.74 23.88 15.09
C LYS A 430 10.57 22.90 16.24
N LEU A 431 11.66 22.22 16.65
CA LEU A 431 11.65 21.31 17.82
C LEU A 431 11.36 22.04 19.13
N GLU A 432 11.92 23.24 19.31
CA GLU A 432 11.64 24.08 20.48
C GLU A 432 10.17 24.52 20.52
N LYS A 433 9.59 24.89 19.36
CA LYS A 433 8.15 25.21 19.24
C LYS A 433 7.25 24.00 19.50
N MET A 434 7.70 22.80 19.16
CA MET A 434 6.98 21.56 19.49
C MET A 434 7.05 21.22 20.97
N GLY A 435 8.03 21.78 21.71
CA GLY A 435 8.24 21.48 23.12
C GLY A 435 8.66 20.02 23.42
N PRO A 436 8.54 19.56 24.66
CA PRO A 436 8.81 18.18 25.03
C PRO A 436 7.83 17.21 24.33
N MET A 437 8.18 15.92 24.29
CA MET A 437 7.29 14.90 23.74
C MET A 437 5.97 14.86 24.51
N THR A 438 4.88 14.96 23.78
CA THR A 438 3.54 14.87 24.38
C THR A 438 3.20 13.41 24.74
N LYS A 439 2.23 13.21 25.65
CA LYS A 439 1.74 11.87 25.98
C LYS A 439 1.31 11.10 24.74
N ASN A 440 0.63 11.76 23.79
CA ASN A 440 0.17 11.13 22.55
C ASN A 440 1.33 10.71 21.64
N GLU A 441 2.41 11.51 21.56
CA GLU A 441 3.62 11.13 20.82
C GLU A 441 4.30 9.91 21.46
N ILE A 442 4.39 9.86 22.80
CA ILE A 442 4.98 8.72 23.52
C ILE A 442 4.16 7.45 23.30
N ILE A 443 2.83 7.53 23.42
CA ILE A 443 1.94 6.40 23.18
C ILE A 443 2.06 5.94 21.71
N MET A 444 2.08 6.87 20.77
CA MET A 444 2.23 6.54 19.34
C MET A 444 3.58 5.84 19.07
N ALA A 445 4.68 6.34 19.65
CA ALA A 445 6.01 5.74 19.52
C ALA A 445 6.05 4.34 20.16
N GLY A 446 5.50 4.18 21.36
CA GLY A 446 5.41 2.89 22.05
C GLY A 446 4.54 1.88 21.27
N THR A 447 3.41 2.32 20.73
CA THR A 447 2.53 1.47 19.91
C THR A 447 3.22 1.04 18.62
N LEU A 448 3.99 1.95 17.99
CA LEU A 448 4.79 1.59 16.82
C LEU A 448 5.81 0.51 17.15
N LEU A 449 6.61 0.72 18.21
CA LEU A 449 7.61 -0.27 18.63
C LEU A 449 6.98 -1.63 18.95
N LEU A 450 5.81 -1.62 19.62
CA LEU A 450 5.04 -2.82 19.89
C LEU A 450 4.64 -3.52 18.58
N THR A 451 4.03 -2.80 17.64
CA THR A 451 3.51 -3.38 16.40
C THR A 451 4.64 -3.89 15.50
N VAL A 452 5.72 -3.11 15.33
CA VAL A 452 6.91 -3.54 14.57
C VAL A 452 7.59 -4.72 15.26
N GLY A 453 7.70 -4.71 16.57
CA GLY A 453 8.22 -5.84 17.35
C GLY A 453 7.39 -7.11 17.12
N LEU A 454 6.06 -7.00 17.09
CA LEU A 454 5.18 -8.13 16.78
C LEU A 454 5.28 -8.57 15.31
N TRP A 455 5.57 -7.68 14.36
CA TRP A 455 5.83 -8.10 12.97
C TRP A 455 7.15 -8.87 12.83
N ILE A 456 8.17 -8.51 13.61
CA ILE A 456 9.49 -9.20 13.60
C ILE A 456 9.41 -10.53 14.35
N PHE A 457 8.83 -10.54 15.55
CA PHE A 457 8.84 -11.69 16.46
C PHE A 457 7.51 -12.44 16.52
N GLY A 458 6.48 -11.99 15.78
CA GLY A 458 5.13 -12.56 15.85
C GLY A 458 5.08 -14.03 15.42
N GLY A 459 5.94 -14.45 14.50
CA GLY A 459 6.04 -15.87 14.11
C GLY A 459 6.37 -16.78 15.30
N MET A 460 7.18 -16.32 16.26
CA MET A 460 7.51 -17.05 17.49
C MET A 460 6.31 -17.09 18.47
N LEU A 461 5.41 -16.12 18.37
CA LEU A 461 4.24 -15.95 19.24
C LEU A 461 2.95 -16.42 18.58
N ASN A 462 3.00 -16.96 17.35
CA ASN A 462 1.86 -17.28 16.51
C ASN A 462 0.90 -16.08 16.30
N ILE A 463 1.44 -14.87 16.24
CA ILE A 463 0.72 -13.64 15.95
C ILE A 463 1.02 -13.23 14.52
N ASP A 464 -0.02 -13.23 13.67
CA ASP A 464 0.08 -12.75 12.30
C ASP A 464 0.13 -11.20 12.22
N ALA A 465 0.55 -10.68 11.07
CA ALA A 465 0.74 -9.24 10.88
C ALA A 465 -0.55 -8.42 11.05
N VAL A 466 -1.70 -8.99 10.69
CA VAL A 466 -3.00 -8.30 10.82
C VAL A 466 -3.43 -8.23 12.26
N THR A 467 -3.29 -9.33 13.00
CA THR A 467 -3.56 -9.39 14.45
C THR A 467 -2.69 -8.37 15.21
N ALA A 468 -1.40 -8.27 14.87
CA ALA A 468 -0.51 -7.26 15.43
C ALA A 468 -0.98 -5.82 15.13
N ALA A 469 -1.44 -5.57 13.91
CA ALA A 469 -1.99 -4.26 13.52
C ALA A 469 -3.30 -3.95 14.25
N ILE A 470 -4.20 -4.93 14.42
CA ILE A 470 -5.45 -4.76 15.21
C ILE A 470 -5.10 -4.41 16.67
N LEU A 471 -4.18 -5.13 17.27
CA LEU A 471 -3.73 -4.87 18.64
C LEU A 471 -3.18 -3.44 18.79
N GLY A 472 -2.30 -3.03 17.89
CA GLY A 472 -1.75 -1.69 17.91
C GLY A 472 -2.83 -0.61 17.71
N LEU A 473 -3.76 -0.78 16.75
CA LEU A 473 -4.87 0.15 16.59
C LEU A 473 -5.75 0.19 17.85
N SER A 474 -5.99 -0.94 18.49
CA SER A 474 -6.75 -1.01 19.74
C SER A 474 -6.11 -0.15 20.83
N VAL A 475 -4.78 -0.20 20.97
CA VAL A 475 -4.05 0.69 21.92
C VAL A 475 -4.30 2.15 21.56
N LEU A 476 -4.21 2.55 20.29
CA LEU A 476 -4.43 3.94 19.86
C LEU A 476 -5.87 4.41 20.08
N LEU A 477 -6.86 3.53 19.89
CA LEU A 477 -8.28 3.84 20.13
C LEU A 477 -8.59 3.94 21.63
N ILE A 478 -8.11 3.02 22.45
CA ILE A 478 -8.33 3.02 23.90
C ILE A 478 -7.69 4.25 24.55
N THR A 479 -6.51 4.64 24.09
CA THR A 479 -5.79 5.81 24.62
C THR A 479 -6.26 7.13 24.03
N GLY A 480 -7.13 7.12 23.01
CA GLY A 480 -7.66 8.32 22.35
C GLY A 480 -6.66 9.05 21.45
N VAL A 481 -5.49 8.46 21.16
CA VAL A 481 -4.54 8.99 20.17
C VAL A 481 -5.20 9.07 18.81
N VAL A 482 -5.94 8.02 18.43
CA VAL A 482 -6.83 8.01 17.28
C VAL A 482 -8.25 7.73 17.76
N THR A 483 -9.25 8.35 17.18
CA THR A 483 -10.65 8.11 17.48
C THR A 483 -11.31 7.28 16.38
N TRP A 484 -12.36 6.52 16.72
CA TRP A 484 -13.11 5.76 15.71
C TRP A 484 -13.70 6.65 14.61
N LYS A 485 -14.12 7.87 14.97
CA LYS A 485 -14.60 8.87 14.00
C LYS A 485 -13.52 9.24 12.98
N GLU A 486 -12.27 9.35 13.39
CA GLU A 486 -11.14 9.61 12.49
C GLU A 486 -10.86 8.40 11.59
N CYS A 487 -10.98 7.18 12.09
CA CYS A 487 -10.88 5.96 11.28
C CYS A 487 -12.00 5.90 10.22
N LEU A 488 -13.24 6.20 10.61
CA LEU A 488 -14.36 6.25 9.66
C LEU A 488 -14.20 7.36 8.62
N GLY A 489 -13.56 8.48 8.98
CA GLY A 489 -13.25 9.59 8.07
C GLY A 489 -12.03 9.37 7.18
N GLU A 490 -11.27 8.28 7.35
CA GLU A 490 -10.10 7.97 6.53
C GLU A 490 -10.53 7.32 5.21
N ALA A 491 -11.03 8.15 4.30
CA ALA A 491 -11.61 7.71 3.02
C ALA A 491 -10.63 6.85 2.20
N VAL A 492 -9.33 7.15 2.25
CA VAL A 492 -8.30 6.41 1.52
C VAL A 492 -8.18 4.97 2.01
N ALA A 493 -8.34 4.73 3.32
CA ALA A 493 -8.30 3.38 3.89
C ALA A 493 -9.47 2.53 3.36
N TRP A 494 -10.68 3.06 3.38
CA TRP A 494 -11.89 2.37 2.94
C TRP A 494 -11.94 2.16 1.43
N ASP A 495 -11.52 3.17 0.65
CA ASP A 495 -11.37 3.04 -0.80
C ASP A 495 -10.36 1.96 -1.15
N THR A 496 -9.21 1.96 -0.46
CA THR A 496 -8.16 0.95 -0.66
C THR A 496 -8.64 -0.46 -0.31
N LEU A 497 -9.29 -0.65 0.84
CA LEU A 497 -9.88 -1.94 1.21
C LEU A 497 -10.80 -2.45 0.08
N THR A 498 -11.64 -1.58 -0.47
CA THR A 498 -12.64 -1.94 -1.47
C THR A 498 -12.02 -2.39 -2.79
N TRP A 499 -11.16 -1.56 -3.42
CA TRP A 499 -10.58 -1.94 -4.70
C TRP A 499 -9.60 -3.10 -4.58
N PHE A 500 -8.92 -3.19 -3.45
CA PHE A 500 -7.94 -4.22 -3.22
C PHE A 500 -8.59 -5.61 -3.06
N ALA A 501 -9.61 -5.72 -2.21
CA ALA A 501 -10.37 -6.96 -2.06
C ALA A 501 -11.01 -7.39 -3.39
N ALA A 502 -11.55 -6.44 -4.15
CA ALA A 502 -12.14 -6.73 -5.45
C ALA A 502 -11.14 -7.33 -6.45
N LEU A 503 -9.94 -6.73 -6.55
CA LEU A 503 -8.89 -7.24 -7.44
C LEU A 503 -8.39 -8.62 -7.01
N ILE A 504 -8.18 -8.85 -5.70
CA ILE A 504 -7.80 -10.17 -5.18
C ILE A 504 -8.83 -11.23 -5.54
N ALA A 505 -10.12 -10.94 -5.32
CA ALA A 505 -11.18 -11.89 -5.63
C ALA A 505 -11.18 -12.25 -7.12
N MET A 506 -11.20 -11.26 -8.01
CA MET A 506 -11.20 -11.51 -9.45
C MET A 506 -9.95 -12.24 -9.94
N ALA A 507 -8.74 -11.81 -9.51
CA ALA A 507 -7.48 -12.45 -9.88
C ALA A 507 -7.38 -13.89 -9.35
N GLY A 508 -7.80 -14.13 -8.11
CA GLY A 508 -7.85 -15.47 -7.51
C GLY A 508 -8.76 -16.43 -8.28
N TYR A 509 -9.93 -15.95 -8.74
CA TYR A 509 -10.83 -16.77 -9.55
C TYR A 509 -10.35 -16.96 -10.99
N LEU A 510 -9.64 -15.99 -11.60
CA LEU A 510 -8.97 -16.18 -12.89
C LEU A 510 -7.94 -17.32 -12.81
N ASN A 511 -7.16 -17.36 -11.72
CA ASN A 511 -6.24 -18.47 -11.47
C ASN A 511 -6.99 -19.79 -11.23
N LYS A 512 -8.03 -19.80 -10.38
CA LYS A 512 -8.85 -20.98 -10.10
C LYS A 512 -9.54 -21.56 -11.35
N TYR A 513 -9.89 -20.71 -12.30
CA TYR A 513 -10.50 -21.13 -13.58
C TYR A 513 -9.45 -21.55 -14.64
N GLY A 514 -8.16 -21.60 -14.27
CA GLY A 514 -7.07 -22.09 -15.12
C GLY A 514 -6.59 -21.13 -16.19
N LEU A 515 -7.09 -19.88 -16.21
CA LEU A 515 -6.69 -18.90 -17.23
C LEU A 515 -5.20 -18.56 -17.14
N ILE A 516 -4.68 -18.42 -15.93
CA ILE A 516 -3.26 -18.05 -15.70
C ILE A 516 -2.34 -19.17 -16.18
N SER A 517 -2.68 -20.43 -15.91
CA SER A 517 -1.93 -21.58 -16.40
C SER A 517 -1.92 -21.65 -17.92
N TRP A 518 -3.09 -21.49 -18.55
CA TRP A 518 -3.20 -21.46 -20.01
C TRP A 518 -2.36 -20.34 -20.65
N PHE A 519 -2.41 -19.13 -20.07
CA PHE A 519 -1.62 -18.00 -20.55
C PHE A 519 -0.12 -18.29 -20.41
N SER A 520 0.30 -18.79 -19.26
CA SER A 520 1.70 -19.17 -19.00
C SER A 520 2.21 -20.20 -20.01
N GLU A 521 1.48 -21.30 -20.21
CA GLU A 521 1.83 -22.33 -21.19
C GLU A 521 1.93 -21.79 -22.63
N THR A 522 1.02 -20.88 -22.99
CA THR A 522 1.01 -20.24 -24.33
C THR A 522 2.25 -19.39 -24.54
N VAL A 523 2.62 -18.56 -23.54
CA VAL A 523 3.82 -17.73 -23.59
C VAL A 523 5.09 -18.57 -23.58
N VAL A 524 5.14 -19.63 -22.76
CA VAL A 524 6.30 -20.55 -22.69
C VAL A 524 6.53 -21.24 -24.03
N LYS A 525 5.48 -21.70 -24.73
CA LYS A 525 5.62 -22.27 -26.08
C LYS A 525 6.23 -21.27 -27.05
N PHE A 526 5.87 -19.99 -26.95
CA PHE A 526 6.43 -18.94 -27.79
C PHE A 526 7.87 -18.58 -27.43
N VAL A 527 8.16 -18.36 -26.14
CA VAL A 527 9.49 -17.92 -25.64
C VAL A 527 10.47 -19.09 -25.58
N GLY A 528 10.01 -20.31 -25.27
CA GLY A 528 10.84 -21.52 -25.21
C GLY A 528 11.54 -21.84 -26.52
N GLY A 529 10.93 -21.42 -27.65
CA GLY A 529 11.56 -21.52 -28.99
C GLY A 529 12.81 -20.65 -29.17
N LEU A 530 13.10 -19.70 -28.25
CA LEU A 530 14.26 -18.82 -28.33
C LEU A 530 15.53 -19.46 -27.73
N GLY A 531 15.45 -20.61 -27.03
CA GLY A 531 16.59 -21.33 -26.46
C GLY A 531 17.36 -20.57 -25.38
N LEU A 532 16.75 -19.55 -24.73
CA LEU A 532 17.38 -18.73 -23.70
C LEU A 532 17.44 -19.45 -22.34
N GLN A 533 18.53 -19.28 -21.61
CA GLN A 533 18.59 -19.68 -20.19
C GLN A 533 17.61 -18.84 -19.36
N TRP A 534 17.13 -19.39 -18.24
CA TRP A 534 16.13 -18.73 -17.41
C TRP A 534 16.55 -17.33 -16.93
N GLN A 535 17.86 -17.09 -16.66
CA GLN A 535 18.37 -15.77 -16.24
C GLN A 535 18.15 -14.71 -17.33
N ALA A 536 18.44 -15.04 -18.59
CA ALA A 536 18.24 -14.11 -19.71
C ALA A 536 16.75 -13.88 -19.97
N SER A 537 15.94 -14.93 -19.93
CA SER A 537 14.48 -14.84 -20.07
C SER A 537 13.87 -13.99 -18.97
N PHE A 538 14.28 -14.19 -17.73
CA PHE A 538 13.83 -13.41 -16.58
C PHE A 538 14.28 -11.94 -16.67
N GLY A 539 15.51 -11.69 -17.11
CA GLY A 539 16.00 -10.32 -17.34
C GLY A 539 15.14 -9.56 -18.35
N ILE A 540 14.75 -10.19 -19.45
CA ILE A 540 13.83 -9.59 -20.45
C ILE A 540 12.46 -9.33 -19.81
N LEU A 541 11.90 -10.29 -19.08
CA LEU A 541 10.62 -10.14 -18.40
C LEU A 541 10.65 -8.99 -17.39
N VAL A 542 11.72 -8.87 -16.61
CA VAL A 542 11.93 -7.79 -15.66
C VAL A 542 11.91 -6.42 -16.35
N LEU A 543 12.64 -6.26 -17.46
CA LEU A 543 12.66 -5.00 -18.20
C LEU A 543 11.29 -4.67 -18.79
N LEU A 544 10.60 -5.63 -19.38
CA LEU A 544 9.25 -5.45 -19.91
C LEU A 544 8.26 -5.08 -18.80
N TYR A 545 8.31 -5.79 -17.66
CA TYR A 545 7.48 -5.51 -16.50
C TYR A 545 7.76 -4.10 -15.97
N PHE A 546 9.00 -3.75 -15.75
CA PHE A 546 9.40 -2.47 -15.18
C PHE A 546 9.00 -1.28 -16.06
N TYR A 547 9.36 -1.31 -17.34
CA TYR A 547 9.14 -0.17 -18.24
C TYR A 547 7.70 -0.10 -18.79
N SER A 548 6.91 -1.18 -18.72
CA SER A 548 5.47 -1.08 -18.99
C SER A 548 4.74 -0.14 -18.01
N HIS A 549 5.38 0.23 -16.90
CA HIS A 549 4.82 1.17 -15.94
C HIS A 549 4.62 2.60 -16.48
N TYR A 550 5.27 2.97 -17.58
CA TYR A 550 4.95 4.21 -18.30
C TYR A 550 3.47 4.31 -18.73
N PHE A 551 2.77 3.20 -18.86
CA PHE A 551 1.35 3.16 -19.22
C PHE A 551 0.42 3.16 -18.00
N PHE A 552 0.96 3.14 -16.78
CA PHE A 552 0.17 3.04 -15.56
C PHE A 552 0.36 4.26 -14.66
N ALA A 553 -0.76 4.87 -14.26
CA ALA A 553 -0.76 5.97 -13.29
C ALA A 553 -0.76 5.51 -11.82
N SER A 554 -0.68 4.21 -11.57
CA SER A 554 -0.75 3.63 -10.22
C SER A 554 0.03 2.33 -10.15
N GLY A 555 0.94 2.21 -9.17
CA GLY A 555 1.66 0.96 -8.91
C GLY A 555 0.73 -0.20 -8.56
N ALA A 556 -0.35 0.06 -7.81
CA ALA A 556 -1.34 -0.96 -7.47
C ALA A 556 -2.09 -1.49 -8.70
N ALA A 557 -2.45 -0.60 -9.63
CA ALA A 557 -3.09 -0.99 -10.88
C ALA A 557 -2.14 -1.85 -11.74
N HIS A 558 -0.87 -1.49 -11.82
CA HIS A 558 0.13 -2.28 -12.55
C HIS A 558 0.31 -3.67 -11.94
N ILE A 559 0.51 -3.76 -10.61
CA ILE A 559 0.64 -5.04 -9.91
C ILE A 559 -0.60 -5.90 -10.16
N GLY A 560 -1.80 -5.35 -9.96
CA GLY A 560 -3.05 -6.07 -10.17
C GLY A 560 -3.24 -6.60 -11.59
N ALA A 561 -2.76 -5.85 -12.59
CA ALA A 561 -2.89 -6.21 -14.00
C ALA A 561 -1.83 -7.20 -14.50
N MET A 562 -0.58 -7.07 -14.05
CA MET A 562 0.57 -7.68 -14.70
C MET A 562 1.31 -8.71 -13.83
N PHE A 563 1.31 -8.56 -12.50
CA PHE A 563 2.18 -9.32 -11.61
C PHE A 563 2.01 -10.83 -11.75
N THR A 564 0.77 -11.33 -11.62
CA THR A 564 0.47 -12.76 -11.69
C THR A 564 0.91 -13.37 -13.03
N ALA A 565 0.63 -12.68 -14.13
CA ALA A 565 0.99 -13.17 -15.47
C ALA A 565 2.51 -13.26 -15.64
N PHE A 566 3.25 -12.21 -15.23
CA PHE A 566 4.71 -12.20 -15.34
C PHE A 566 5.37 -13.21 -14.41
N LEU A 567 4.88 -13.37 -13.17
CA LEU A 567 5.39 -14.38 -12.25
C LEU A 567 5.14 -15.79 -12.75
N SER A 568 3.95 -16.07 -13.28
CA SER A 568 3.63 -17.39 -13.85
C SER A 568 4.52 -17.74 -15.03
N VAL A 569 4.74 -16.80 -15.95
CA VAL A 569 5.66 -16.99 -17.10
C VAL A 569 7.09 -17.18 -16.63
N ALA A 570 7.59 -16.36 -15.70
CA ALA A 570 8.94 -16.48 -15.17
C ALA A 570 9.16 -17.86 -14.53
N SER A 571 8.22 -18.31 -13.69
CA SER A 571 8.28 -19.62 -13.03
C SER A 571 8.28 -20.76 -14.05
N ALA A 572 7.43 -20.68 -15.09
CA ALA A 572 7.34 -21.70 -16.13
C ALA A 572 8.57 -21.73 -17.06
N LEU A 573 9.32 -20.62 -17.16
CA LEU A 573 10.62 -20.55 -17.86
C LEU A 573 11.82 -21.00 -16.99
N GLY A 574 11.55 -21.51 -15.78
CA GLY A 574 12.58 -22.07 -14.89
C GLY A 574 13.19 -21.05 -13.91
N THR A 575 12.66 -19.84 -13.80
CA THR A 575 13.07 -18.90 -12.73
C THR A 575 12.63 -19.47 -11.39
N PRO A 576 13.51 -19.49 -10.34
CA PRO A 576 13.10 -19.88 -8.99
C PRO A 576 11.88 -19.05 -8.56
N PRO A 577 10.74 -19.69 -8.22
CA PRO A 577 9.47 -18.95 -8.13
C PRO A 577 9.46 -17.85 -7.06
N LEU A 578 9.99 -18.13 -5.86
CA LEU A 578 10.06 -17.14 -4.78
C LEU A 578 11.00 -15.98 -5.11
N PHE A 579 12.15 -16.29 -5.72
CA PHE A 579 13.08 -15.27 -6.22
C PHE A 579 12.38 -14.34 -7.24
N GLY A 580 11.71 -14.93 -8.24
CA GLY A 580 10.97 -14.16 -9.25
C GLY A 580 9.89 -13.26 -8.61
N ALA A 581 9.15 -13.81 -7.65
CA ALA A 581 8.12 -13.05 -6.91
C ALA A 581 8.70 -11.87 -6.13
N MET A 582 9.80 -12.08 -5.40
CA MET A 582 10.46 -11.03 -4.62
C MET A 582 11.01 -9.92 -5.53
N VAL A 583 11.70 -10.28 -6.61
CA VAL A 583 12.23 -9.30 -7.57
C VAL A 583 11.11 -8.46 -8.16
N LEU A 584 10.07 -9.08 -8.69
CA LEU A 584 8.92 -8.34 -9.26
C LEU A 584 8.24 -7.45 -8.22
N SER A 585 8.14 -7.91 -6.97
CA SER A 585 7.55 -7.14 -5.87
C SER A 585 8.37 -5.88 -5.54
N PHE A 586 9.69 -5.99 -5.46
CA PHE A 586 10.55 -4.83 -5.20
C PHE A 586 10.54 -3.84 -6.35
N LEU A 587 10.64 -4.34 -7.57
CA LEU A 587 10.60 -3.51 -8.79
C LEU A 587 9.28 -2.79 -8.96
N SER A 588 8.19 -3.36 -8.46
CA SER A 588 6.85 -2.74 -8.46
C SER A 588 6.78 -1.41 -7.70
N ASN A 589 7.68 -1.18 -6.76
CA ASN A 589 7.84 0.12 -6.11
C ASN A 589 8.78 1.03 -6.91
N LEU A 590 9.94 0.51 -7.30
CA LEU A 590 11.01 1.28 -7.93
C LEU A 590 10.58 1.87 -9.28
N MET A 591 9.76 1.15 -10.04
CA MET A 591 9.19 1.65 -11.30
C MET A 591 8.34 2.92 -11.13
N GLY A 592 7.79 3.16 -9.93
CA GLY A 592 7.06 4.40 -9.60
C GLY A 592 7.91 5.66 -9.71
N GLY A 593 9.26 5.54 -9.69
CA GLY A 593 10.20 6.63 -9.89
C GLY A 593 10.32 7.17 -11.33
N LEU A 594 9.72 6.50 -12.32
CA LEU A 594 9.85 6.83 -13.73
C LEU A 594 9.14 8.13 -14.14
N THR A 595 7.93 8.37 -13.63
CA THR A 595 7.05 9.43 -14.10
C THR A 595 6.56 10.33 -12.97
N HIS A 596 5.93 11.44 -13.33
CA HIS A 596 5.29 12.34 -12.35
C HIS A 596 3.91 11.87 -11.88
N TYR A 597 3.45 10.71 -12.33
CA TYR A 597 2.16 10.10 -12.00
C TYR A 597 2.26 8.64 -11.56
N GLY A 598 3.40 7.97 -11.70
CA GLY A 598 3.52 6.51 -11.53
C GLY A 598 3.25 5.99 -10.12
N ILE A 599 3.44 6.84 -9.10
CA ILE A 599 3.20 6.50 -7.70
C ILE A 599 2.66 7.72 -6.95
N GLY A 600 1.96 7.49 -5.84
CA GLY A 600 1.27 8.55 -5.12
C GLY A 600 2.14 9.69 -4.56
N SER A 601 3.45 9.50 -4.38
CA SER A 601 4.37 10.59 -4.02
C SER A 601 4.79 11.45 -5.22
N ALA A 602 4.70 10.91 -6.44
CA ALA A 602 5.14 11.60 -7.64
C ALA A 602 4.40 12.92 -7.90
N PRO A 603 3.06 12.98 -7.98
CA PRO A 603 2.35 14.24 -8.18
C PRO A 603 2.54 15.20 -7.00
N VAL A 604 2.78 14.70 -5.79
CA VAL A 604 3.01 15.53 -4.59
C VAL A 604 4.31 16.33 -4.72
N PHE A 605 5.43 15.66 -5.01
CA PHE A 605 6.71 16.33 -5.17
C PHE A 605 6.82 17.12 -6.48
N TYR A 606 6.29 16.56 -7.58
CA TYR A 606 6.29 17.25 -8.88
C TYR A 606 5.43 18.52 -8.84
N GLY A 607 4.27 18.48 -8.21
CA GLY A 607 3.38 19.64 -8.02
C GLY A 607 3.97 20.78 -7.17
N ALA A 608 5.14 20.56 -6.56
CA ALA A 608 5.89 21.63 -5.91
C ALA A 608 6.58 22.57 -6.91
N ASN A 609 6.63 22.23 -8.21
CA ASN A 609 7.12 23.03 -9.34
C ASN A 609 8.63 23.40 -9.30
N TYR A 610 9.46 22.63 -8.59
CA TYR A 610 10.92 22.84 -8.54
C TYR A 610 11.66 22.20 -9.72
N VAL A 611 11.05 21.21 -10.40
CA VAL A 611 11.74 20.42 -11.45
C VAL A 611 10.89 20.40 -12.71
N PRO A 612 11.42 20.83 -13.86
CA PRO A 612 10.72 20.74 -15.14
C PRO A 612 10.44 19.30 -15.56
N LEU A 613 9.33 19.06 -16.27
CA LEU A 613 8.86 17.73 -16.67
C LEU A 613 9.91 16.90 -17.41
N GLY A 614 10.60 17.48 -18.38
CA GLY A 614 11.64 16.76 -19.14
C GLY A 614 12.81 16.30 -18.28
N LYS A 615 13.24 17.12 -17.30
CA LYS A 615 14.26 16.72 -16.32
C LYS A 615 13.73 15.65 -15.35
N TRP A 616 12.48 15.77 -14.93
CA TRP A 616 11.84 14.77 -14.06
C TRP A 616 11.86 13.38 -14.68
N TRP A 617 11.41 13.27 -15.92
CA TRP A 617 11.38 11.99 -16.64
C TRP A 617 12.79 11.50 -17.01
N GLY A 618 13.69 12.40 -17.44
CA GLY A 618 15.06 12.04 -17.77
C GLY A 618 15.83 11.48 -16.56
N TYR A 619 15.76 12.16 -15.42
CA TYR A 619 16.39 11.64 -14.20
C TYR A 619 15.63 10.43 -13.63
N GLY A 620 14.31 10.37 -13.77
CA GLY A 620 13.53 9.19 -13.41
C GLY A 620 13.99 7.95 -14.17
N PHE A 621 14.18 8.05 -15.49
CA PHE A 621 14.72 6.96 -16.30
C PHE A 621 16.16 6.60 -15.87
N LEU A 622 17.04 7.57 -15.72
CA LEU A 622 18.44 7.33 -15.34
C LEU A 622 18.52 6.62 -13.97
N ILE A 623 17.81 7.10 -12.98
CA ILE A 623 17.78 6.50 -11.63
C ILE A 623 17.12 5.12 -11.66
N SER A 624 16.16 4.87 -12.57
CA SER A 624 15.59 3.53 -12.73
C SER A 624 16.64 2.51 -13.17
N VAL A 625 17.53 2.90 -14.11
CA VAL A 625 18.67 2.05 -14.53
C VAL A 625 19.61 1.78 -13.36
N VAL A 626 19.94 2.82 -12.57
CA VAL A 626 20.77 2.67 -11.36
C VAL A 626 20.14 1.71 -10.37
N ASN A 627 18.84 1.87 -10.10
CA ASN A 627 18.12 0.97 -9.18
C ASN A 627 18.07 -0.47 -9.71
N ILE A 628 17.79 -0.69 -10.99
CA ILE A 628 17.81 -2.03 -11.59
C ILE A 628 19.18 -2.67 -11.41
N ILE A 629 20.27 -1.95 -11.68
CA ILE A 629 21.64 -2.45 -11.50
C ILE A 629 21.91 -2.79 -10.04
N ILE A 630 21.54 -1.94 -9.09
CA ILE A 630 21.76 -2.20 -7.66
C ILE A 630 20.92 -3.39 -7.20
N TRP A 631 19.62 -3.42 -7.52
CA TRP A 631 18.74 -4.47 -7.02
C TRP A 631 19.00 -5.82 -7.67
N LEU A 632 19.27 -5.89 -8.98
CA LEU A 632 19.60 -7.15 -9.61
C LEU A 632 21.07 -7.56 -9.38
N GLY A 633 22.01 -6.61 -9.30
CA GLY A 633 23.41 -6.88 -9.03
C GLY A 633 23.69 -7.13 -7.56
N VAL A 634 23.63 -6.10 -6.72
CA VAL A 634 23.88 -6.21 -5.28
C VAL A 634 22.81 -7.08 -4.61
N GLY A 635 21.53 -6.85 -4.95
CA GLY A 635 20.43 -7.67 -4.47
C GLY A 635 20.55 -9.13 -4.91
N GLY A 636 20.91 -9.39 -6.17
CA GLY A 636 21.13 -10.74 -6.68
C GLY A 636 22.18 -11.52 -5.90
N VAL A 637 23.32 -10.89 -5.58
CA VAL A 637 24.36 -11.48 -4.72
C VAL A 637 23.82 -11.73 -3.30
N TRP A 638 23.13 -10.74 -2.72
CA TRP A 638 22.55 -10.87 -1.40
C TRP A 638 21.50 -11.98 -1.33
N TRP A 639 20.60 -12.06 -2.32
CA TRP A 639 19.56 -13.08 -2.37
C TRP A 639 20.11 -14.49 -2.55
N LYS A 640 21.24 -14.63 -3.26
CA LYS A 640 21.97 -15.90 -3.31
C LYS A 640 22.55 -16.26 -1.94
N PHE A 641 23.11 -15.27 -1.23
CA PHE A 641 23.67 -15.48 0.11
C PHE A 641 22.62 -15.94 1.13
N ILE A 642 21.41 -15.39 1.06
CA ILE A 642 20.29 -15.77 1.95
C ILE A 642 19.50 -16.99 1.44
N GLY A 643 19.91 -17.62 0.34
CA GLY A 643 19.31 -18.86 -0.17
C GLY A 643 17.98 -18.71 -0.91
N LEU A 644 17.70 -17.54 -1.50
CA LEU A 644 16.50 -17.32 -2.32
C LEU A 644 16.60 -17.95 -3.72
N TRP A 645 17.81 -18.20 -4.23
CA TRP A 645 18.07 -18.84 -5.53
C TRP A 645 19.45 -19.46 -5.61
#